data_ffbf5543d8ee0ea22e2b9678052ec323
#
_entry.id   ffbf5543d8ee0ea22e2b9678052ec323
#
_cell.length_a   1.000
_cell.length_b   1.000
_cell.length_c   1.000
_cell.angle_alpha   90.00
_cell.angle_beta   90.00
_cell.angle_gamma   90.00
#
_symmetry.space_group_name_H-M   'P 1'
#
loop_
_entity.id
_entity.type
_entity.pdbx_description
1 polymer ?
#
loop_
_entity_poly.entity_id
_entity_poly.type
_entity_poly.pdbx_seq_one_letter_code
_entity_poly.pdbx_strand_id
1 'polypeptide(L)'
;MLSKVKWLQQPNVSHTWALTSVLIWVGLLFAFQDTQIASDVDNKISLPSYFRLRHELSKGPELHKKIKVFGVDDSTVSWLKSPNLTMEQWSQLLLDIDRRKPKAIIIDAMFSIANIPSDRVAESQQAIEAMSAIESRVIVGAFAAPKVVPFRQKISLDNPAYELKNYIHLPENLYSDPEKVARSLNLYPARGGHIYGPDPVLRPYFKHVGQILYSGNSRFIPFLRIDDTTAIPHFMIFADDEPKFYKGKLYLRKAKISTYEDGTAPINFNSFRYYLGKTTALRFLMEDRYKEKYLNLVNEGDYVYIIPAFYTGNTDFKQTPFGPMPAGYTHLSVLNSILNQDWLVPINYKRTFIVIAACLGAALAVKVNSIGFALSIVVGLSAWVSIAMYLFAFKGLLVPLVFPAISFIGPLITIFVEKSRVAEKKSQYIRNALEGSIRPRELETLAREPNRVNFEARERVVTVMFIDVVGFSLLAENQLPRIAFDSLKQTLSEISRIVHEYGGIVNKNLGDGLLCFFGYSLERDETTFDHAEKALECAIKIQKENVPKMLAAAEKKEPVHPLRIGINTSSVYLGNLGTENRIDFTVVGNGVNFAKRLEGACEPHSVLMGGTTRELVEPLGIYQDGLKKRLIEIKHHHEMVESWEYDPYWDELEMRVAANNAYRSSTHQARAEKRWRVDLPDNLIVTTNMGTGELVNFSSTGLSIKLPSLLVKGAVLTLNLDSSDGRLKKKLEAQGLGTISIEVRWGFQDNKGYLHGVRFRHVTTEQTMFVVEQLCKFGLAGQAWQKSGSPDDQAS
;
A
#
# COMPACT_ATOMS: atom_id res chain seq x y z
N MET A 1 0.82 -28.98 10.86
CA MET A 1 1.53 -28.21 9.82
C MET A 1 0.66 -27.12 9.16
N LEU A 2 -0.65 -27.13 9.33
CA LEU A 2 -1.62 -26.19 8.72
C LEU A 2 -1.84 -24.88 9.52
N SER A 3 -1.18 -24.68 10.65
CA SER A 3 -1.30 -23.46 11.46
C SER A 3 -0.53 -22.25 10.92
N LYS A 4 0.30 -22.42 9.88
CA LYS A 4 1.11 -21.35 9.29
C LYS A 4 0.44 -20.58 8.15
N VAL A 5 -0.72 -21.01 7.67
CA VAL A 5 -1.49 -20.30 6.64
C VAL A 5 -2.40 -19.19 7.23
N LYS A 6 -2.29 -18.91 8.52
CA LYS A 6 -3.05 -17.86 9.21
C LYS A 6 -2.86 -16.45 8.64
N TRP A 7 -1.79 -16.18 7.91
CA TRP A 7 -1.59 -14.87 7.30
C TRP A 7 -2.54 -14.59 6.12
N LEU A 8 -3.11 -15.66 5.50
CA LEU A 8 -4.13 -15.52 4.46
C LEU A 8 -5.51 -15.11 4.99
N GLN A 9 -5.78 -15.35 6.26
CA GLN A 9 -7.10 -15.10 6.85
C GLN A 9 -7.32 -13.68 7.38
N GLN A 10 -6.27 -12.88 7.57
CA GLN A 10 -6.40 -11.49 8.00
C GLN A 10 -5.48 -10.56 7.19
N PRO A 11 -6.00 -9.49 6.57
CA PRO A 11 -5.17 -8.41 6.00
C PRO A 11 -4.69 -7.48 7.10
N ASN A 12 -4.26 -8.02 8.23
CA ASN A 12 -3.72 -7.23 9.31
C ASN A 12 -2.21 -7.12 9.12
N VAL A 13 -1.77 -5.90 8.80
CA VAL A 13 -0.38 -5.51 9.06
C VAL A 13 -0.06 -5.98 10.47
N SER A 14 0.98 -6.79 10.63
CA SER A 14 1.33 -7.33 11.94
C SER A 14 1.53 -6.18 12.92
N HIS A 15 1.11 -6.36 14.18
CA HIS A 15 1.34 -5.35 15.22
C HIS A 15 2.82 -4.96 15.33
N THR A 16 3.73 -5.87 14.95
CA THR A 16 5.17 -5.59 14.83
C THR A 16 5.48 -4.53 13.78
N TRP A 17 4.84 -4.55 12.61
CA TRP A 17 5.02 -3.54 11.56
C TRP A 17 4.49 -2.16 11.99
N ALA A 18 3.36 -2.13 12.69
CA ALA A 18 2.82 -0.89 13.22
C ALA A 18 3.78 -0.27 14.26
N LEU A 19 4.30 -1.09 15.18
CA LEU A 19 5.30 -0.66 16.16
C LEU A 19 6.60 -0.18 15.50
N THR A 20 7.11 -0.92 14.53
CA THR A 20 8.32 -0.56 13.77
C THR A 20 8.13 0.78 13.05
N SER A 21 6.98 1.01 12.43
CA SER A 21 6.66 2.28 11.78
C SER A 21 6.66 3.45 12.78
N VAL A 22 6.07 3.27 13.96
CA VAL A 22 6.10 4.29 15.02
C VAL A 22 7.54 4.58 15.44
N LEU A 23 8.35 3.56 15.70
CA LEU A 23 9.75 3.72 16.12
C LEU A 23 10.58 4.44 15.07
N ILE A 24 10.43 4.11 13.79
CA ILE A 24 11.14 4.79 12.70
C ILE A 24 10.77 6.26 12.65
N TRP A 25 9.48 6.60 12.62
CA TRP A 25 9.04 7.99 12.52
C TRP A 25 9.39 8.82 13.74
N VAL A 26 9.25 8.26 14.95
CA VAL A 26 9.67 8.92 16.20
C VAL A 26 11.17 9.13 16.22
N GLY A 27 11.97 8.13 15.85
CA GLY A 27 13.42 8.24 15.78
C GLY A 27 13.89 9.31 14.79
N LEU A 28 13.33 9.33 13.58
CA LEU A 28 13.61 10.34 12.57
C LEU A 28 13.27 11.75 13.04
N LEU A 29 12.09 11.93 13.64
CA LEU A 29 11.66 13.23 14.10
C LEU A 29 12.45 13.70 15.34
N PHE A 30 12.88 12.77 16.22
CA PHE A 30 13.77 13.13 17.33
C PHE A 30 15.14 13.59 16.86
N ALA A 31 15.69 12.95 15.83
CA ALA A 31 16.95 13.39 15.25
C ALA A 31 16.82 14.75 14.52
N PHE A 32 15.66 15.03 13.94
CA PHE A 32 15.44 16.23 13.17
C PHE A 32 15.00 17.44 13.99
N GLN A 33 14.25 17.25 15.10
CA GLN A 33 13.62 18.33 15.86
C GLN A 33 14.62 19.38 16.45
N ASP A 34 15.87 18.97 16.71
CA ASP A 34 16.90 19.81 17.31
C ASP A 34 17.78 20.50 16.24
N THR A 35 17.42 20.38 14.96
CA THR A 35 18.11 21.03 13.85
C THR A 35 17.67 22.48 13.65
N GLN A 36 18.52 23.29 13.02
CA GLN A 36 18.19 24.66 12.62
C GLN A 36 16.95 24.70 11.69
N ILE A 37 16.81 23.73 10.80
CA ILE A 37 15.65 23.63 9.89
C ILE A 37 14.35 23.47 10.67
N ALA A 38 14.36 22.65 11.73
CA ALA A 38 13.19 22.47 12.58
C ALA A 38 12.77 23.77 13.28
N SER A 39 13.78 24.52 13.79
CA SER A 39 13.56 25.84 14.37
C SER A 39 12.99 26.84 13.36
N ASP A 40 13.50 26.82 12.13
CA ASP A 40 13.02 27.67 11.03
C ASP A 40 11.58 27.37 10.64
N VAL A 41 11.18 26.08 10.60
CA VAL A 41 9.80 25.66 10.33
C VAL A 41 8.84 26.18 11.39
N ASP A 42 9.18 26.05 12.67
CA ASP A 42 8.35 26.56 13.76
C ASP A 42 8.23 28.10 13.69
N ASN A 43 9.33 28.79 13.41
CA ASN A 43 9.36 30.27 13.38
C ASN A 43 8.67 30.85 12.13
N LYS A 44 8.78 30.21 10.98
CA LYS A 44 8.23 30.70 9.71
C LYS A 44 6.81 30.23 9.42
N ILE A 45 6.38 29.11 10.00
CA ILE A 45 5.06 28.51 9.74
C ILE A 45 4.16 28.57 10.98
N SER A 46 4.61 27.99 12.10
CA SER A 46 3.76 27.85 13.30
C SER A 46 3.45 29.19 13.95
N LEU A 47 4.48 30.00 14.26
CA LEU A 47 4.30 31.28 14.93
C LEU A 47 3.47 32.29 14.14
N PRO A 48 3.74 32.56 12.85
CA PRO A 48 2.90 33.47 12.08
C PRO A 48 1.44 33.04 12.02
N SER A 49 1.18 31.74 11.89
CA SER A 49 -0.19 31.20 11.84
C SER A 49 -0.94 31.45 13.17
N TYR A 50 -0.26 31.20 14.30
CA TYR A 50 -0.82 31.44 15.62
C TYR A 50 -1.19 32.91 15.84
N PHE A 51 -0.24 33.82 15.56
CA PHE A 51 -0.47 35.23 15.80
C PHE A 51 -1.49 35.86 14.86
N ARG A 52 -1.52 35.46 13.59
CA ARG A 52 -2.52 35.94 12.61
C ARG A 52 -3.94 35.53 13.05
N LEU A 53 -4.15 34.25 13.35
CA LEU A 53 -5.46 33.77 13.80
C LEU A 53 -5.92 34.50 15.08
N ARG A 54 -5.02 34.66 16.08
CA ARG A 54 -5.36 35.39 17.31
C ARG A 54 -5.71 36.85 17.04
N HIS A 55 -5.04 37.49 16.08
CA HIS A 55 -5.34 38.85 15.65
C HIS A 55 -6.73 38.92 14.99
N GLU A 56 -7.05 38.00 14.09
CA GLU A 56 -8.38 37.89 13.44
C GLU A 56 -9.49 37.67 14.46
N LEU A 57 -9.23 36.91 15.50
CA LEU A 57 -10.17 36.71 16.61
C LEU A 57 -10.25 37.90 17.58
N SER A 58 -9.52 38.97 17.33
CA SER A 58 -9.44 40.15 18.23
C SER A 58 -9.00 39.77 19.65
N LYS A 59 -8.15 38.75 19.79
CA LYS A 59 -7.58 38.27 21.08
C LYS A 59 -6.10 38.66 21.24
N GLY A 60 -5.57 39.57 20.41
CA GLY A 60 -4.22 40.10 20.55
C GLY A 60 -4.07 40.88 21.85
N PRO A 61 -2.82 41.02 22.39
CA PRO A 61 -2.56 41.77 23.61
C PRO A 61 -2.90 43.26 23.38
N GLU A 62 -3.69 43.84 24.25
CA GLU A 62 -3.94 45.25 24.22
C GLU A 62 -2.79 46.03 24.89
N LEU A 63 -2.50 47.23 24.40
CA LEU A 63 -1.50 48.10 25.01
C LEU A 63 -2.01 48.53 26.39
N HIS A 64 -1.19 48.31 27.43
CA HIS A 64 -1.53 48.68 28.79
C HIS A 64 -1.78 50.16 28.89
N LYS A 65 -2.86 50.58 29.55
CA LYS A 65 -3.35 51.96 29.60
C LYS A 65 -2.32 52.99 30.14
N LYS A 66 -1.42 52.54 30.99
CA LYS A 66 -0.35 53.33 31.57
C LYS A 66 0.87 53.54 30.64
N ILE A 67 0.92 52.88 29.48
CA ILE A 67 2.00 53.07 28.53
C ILE A 67 1.65 54.22 27.58
N LYS A 68 2.52 55.20 27.50
CA LYS A 68 2.45 56.32 26.55
C LYS A 68 3.63 56.21 25.59
N VAL A 69 3.35 56.05 24.30
CA VAL A 69 4.41 55.81 23.29
C VAL A 69 4.62 57.06 22.43
N PHE A 70 5.83 57.50 22.36
CA PHE A 70 6.25 58.61 21.51
C PHE A 70 7.39 58.16 20.59
N GLY A 71 7.32 58.54 19.31
CA GLY A 71 8.32 58.12 18.34
C GLY A 71 8.86 59.29 17.52
N VAL A 72 10.16 59.21 17.22
CA VAL A 72 10.80 60.10 16.26
C VAL A 72 10.45 59.61 14.87
N ASP A 73 9.34 60.05 14.34
CA ASP A 73 8.83 59.76 13.01
C ASP A 73 9.29 60.74 11.93
N ASP A 74 8.93 60.51 10.68
CA ASP A 74 9.28 61.43 9.56
C ASP A 74 8.82 62.86 9.81
N SER A 75 7.70 63.06 10.49
CA SER A 75 7.18 64.37 10.79
C SER A 75 8.04 65.09 11.86
N THR A 76 8.59 64.34 12.80
CA THR A 76 9.51 64.82 13.83
C THR A 76 10.84 65.19 13.21
N VAL A 77 11.41 64.32 12.34
CA VAL A 77 12.64 64.56 11.61
C VAL A 77 12.56 65.82 10.73
N SER A 78 11.43 65.94 9.99
CA SER A 78 11.19 67.07 9.14
C SER A 78 11.10 68.38 9.95
N TRP A 79 10.49 68.37 11.13
CA TRP A 79 10.36 69.49 12.01
C TRP A 79 11.70 69.87 12.65
N LEU A 80 12.46 68.90 13.15
CA LEU A 80 13.81 69.11 13.75
C LEU A 80 14.88 69.42 12.71
N LYS A 81 14.62 69.14 11.42
CA LYS A 81 15.65 69.18 10.36
C LYS A 81 16.88 68.31 10.66
N SER A 82 16.74 67.37 11.54
CA SER A 82 17.77 66.46 12.01
C SER A 82 17.14 65.10 12.41
N PRO A 83 17.79 63.96 12.14
CA PRO A 83 17.34 62.68 12.60
C PRO A 83 17.59 62.47 14.11
N ASN A 84 18.47 63.25 14.73
CA ASN A 84 18.85 63.10 16.11
C ASN A 84 18.54 64.37 16.93
N LEU A 85 18.07 64.20 18.14
CA LEU A 85 17.93 65.31 19.10
C LEU A 85 19.31 65.68 19.65
N THR A 86 19.50 66.96 19.89
CA THR A 86 20.64 67.40 20.61
C THR A 86 20.54 67.10 22.12
N MET A 87 21.63 67.24 22.88
CA MET A 87 21.60 67.00 24.34
C MET A 87 20.70 67.99 25.07
N GLU A 88 20.67 69.25 24.62
CA GLU A 88 19.79 70.31 25.15
C GLU A 88 18.30 69.88 24.93
N GLN A 89 17.99 69.42 23.74
CA GLN A 89 16.63 68.95 23.40
C GLN A 89 16.22 67.72 24.23
N TRP A 90 17.16 66.79 24.42
CA TRP A 90 16.89 65.59 25.28
C TRP A 90 16.70 66.04 26.73
N SER A 91 17.58 66.88 27.28
CA SER A 91 17.47 67.37 28.67
C SER A 91 16.14 68.07 28.90
N GLN A 92 15.77 69.03 28.02
CA GLN A 92 14.55 69.79 28.14
C GLN A 92 13.30 68.82 28.02
N LEU A 93 13.29 67.91 27.04
CA LEU A 93 12.21 66.94 26.87
C LEU A 93 12.04 66.09 28.12
N LEU A 94 13.15 65.58 28.68
CA LEU A 94 13.06 64.64 29.81
C LEU A 94 12.61 65.41 31.07
N LEU A 95 13.08 66.67 31.32
CA LEU A 95 12.62 67.52 32.41
C LEU A 95 11.11 67.87 32.26
N ASP A 96 10.66 68.15 31.06
CA ASP A 96 9.22 68.41 30.81
C ASP A 96 8.31 67.22 31.06
N ILE A 97 8.78 66.04 30.69
CA ILE A 97 8.07 64.78 30.97
C ILE A 97 8.12 64.46 32.47
N ASP A 98 9.25 64.70 33.12
CA ASP A 98 9.45 64.39 34.57
C ASP A 98 8.49 65.18 35.46
N ARG A 99 8.14 66.47 35.07
CA ARG A 99 7.14 67.30 35.76
C ARG A 99 5.79 66.61 35.91
N ARG A 100 5.48 65.60 35.04
CA ARG A 100 4.25 64.78 35.12
C ARG A 100 4.42 63.61 36.04
N LYS A 101 5.54 63.39 36.65
CA LYS A 101 5.89 62.33 37.59
C LYS A 101 5.56 60.91 37.05
N PRO A 102 5.98 60.58 35.83
CA PRO A 102 5.84 59.22 35.34
C PRO A 102 6.62 58.25 36.24
N LYS A 103 6.19 56.97 36.33
CA LYS A 103 6.91 55.93 37.06
C LYS A 103 8.28 55.63 36.43
N ALA A 104 8.34 55.72 35.08
CA ALA A 104 9.56 55.53 34.34
C ALA A 104 9.50 56.23 32.97
N ILE A 105 10.63 56.72 32.53
CA ILE A 105 10.89 57.20 31.17
C ILE A 105 11.86 56.21 30.53
N ILE A 106 11.43 55.52 29.52
CA ILE A 106 12.19 54.47 28.86
C ILE A 106 12.54 54.91 27.47
N ILE A 107 13.81 54.90 27.14
CA ILE A 107 14.33 55.38 25.85
C ILE A 107 15.03 54.23 25.15
N ASP A 108 14.49 53.88 23.98
CA ASP A 108 15.05 52.81 23.15
C ASP A 108 16.24 53.31 22.34
N ALA A 109 17.19 53.82 23.07
CA ALA A 109 18.44 54.37 22.53
C ALA A 109 19.61 54.13 23.47
N MET A 110 20.76 54.12 22.86
CA MET A 110 22.03 54.22 23.54
C MET A 110 22.58 55.65 23.37
N PHE A 111 22.82 56.35 24.50
CA PHE A 111 23.31 57.70 24.49
C PHE A 111 24.83 57.73 24.35
N SER A 112 25.33 58.53 23.42
CA SER A 112 26.77 58.79 23.23
C SER A 112 26.98 60.24 22.92
N ILE A 113 28.00 60.79 23.57
CA ILE A 113 28.48 62.17 23.35
C ILE A 113 29.49 62.26 22.21
N ALA A 114 29.89 61.13 21.63
CA ALA A 114 30.93 61.09 20.58
C ALA A 114 30.56 61.92 19.30
N ASN A 115 29.29 62.26 19.14
CA ASN A 115 28.79 63.03 18.01
C ASN A 115 28.47 64.51 18.38
N ILE A 116 28.83 64.94 19.57
CA ILE A 116 28.63 66.35 19.95
C ILE A 116 29.73 67.20 19.29
N PRO A 117 29.40 68.25 18.51
CA PRO A 117 30.36 69.15 17.94
C PRO A 117 31.14 69.82 19.02
N SER A 118 32.44 70.03 18.80
CA SER A 118 33.35 70.57 19.80
C SER A 118 33.02 72.01 20.32
N ASP A 119 32.31 72.77 19.47
CA ASP A 119 31.82 74.16 19.79
C ASP A 119 30.60 74.13 20.75
N ARG A 120 29.93 72.98 20.90
CA ARG A 120 28.71 72.78 21.71
C ARG A 120 28.94 71.91 22.95
N VAL A 121 30.20 71.57 23.27
CA VAL A 121 30.49 70.68 24.43
C VAL A 121 30.07 71.34 25.73
N ALA A 122 30.29 72.64 25.90
CA ALA A 122 29.92 73.36 27.14
C ALA A 122 28.41 73.48 27.33
N GLU A 123 27.63 73.75 26.29
CA GLU A 123 26.16 73.82 26.33
C GLU A 123 25.60 72.47 26.59
N SER A 124 26.11 71.47 25.92
CA SER A 124 25.74 70.08 26.16
C SER A 124 26.04 69.57 27.55
N GLN A 125 27.14 70.03 28.15
CA GLN A 125 27.52 69.70 29.53
C GLN A 125 26.54 70.29 30.54
N GLN A 126 26.11 71.54 30.35
CA GLN A 126 25.10 72.16 31.18
C GLN A 126 23.72 71.45 31.04
N ALA A 127 23.38 71.10 29.84
CA ALA A 127 22.17 70.33 29.58
C ALA A 127 22.22 68.95 30.27
N ILE A 128 23.35 68.29 30.24
CA ILE A 128 23.56 66.97 30.89
C ILE A 128 23.46 67.15 32.44
N GLU A 129 24.06 68.17 32.99
CA GLU A 129 23.98 68.47 34.42
C GLU A 129 22.54 68.74 34.87
N ALA A 130 21.74 69.41 34.02
CA ALA A 130 20.32 69.66 34.30
C ALA A 130 19.52 68.38 34.42
N MET A 131 19.93 67.27 33.78
CA MET A 131 19.29 65.96 33.90
C MET A 131 19.41 65.38 35.34
N SER A 132 20.31 65.92 36.21
CA SER A 132 20.35 65.50 37.59
C SER A 132 19.08 65.82 38.39
N ALA A 133 18.32 66.84 37.95
CA ALA A 133 17.02 67.19 38.54
C ALA A 133 15.89 66.23 38.26
N ILE A 134 16.08 65.22 37.38
CA ILE A 134 15.04 64.23 37.01
C ILE A 134 14.86 63.27 38.15
N GLU A 135 13.67 63.25 38.72
CA GLU A 135 13.29 62.37 39.80
C GLU A 135 12.80 61.01 39.28
N SER A 136 12.13 60.99 38.14
CA SER A 136 11.62 59.79 37.50
C SER A 136 12.74 58.82 37.12
N ARG A 137 12.42 57.53 37.08
CA ARG A 137 13.34 56.46 36.66
C ARG A 137 13.60 56.58 35.15
N VAL A 138 14.76 56.96 34.72
CA VAL A 138 15.19 57.00 33.33
C VAL A 138 15.91 55.69 33.01
N ILE A 139 15.42 54.96 31.99
CA ILE A 139 15.93 53.64 31.59
C ILE A 139 16.41 53.74 30.13
N VAL A 140 17.62 53.30 29.88
CA VAL A 140 18.25 53.34 28.54
C VAL A 140 18.86 51.99 28.14
N GLY A 141 19.13 51.83 26.85
CA GLY A 141 19.64 50.63 26.28
C GLY A 141 21.17 50.49 26.30
N ALA A 142 21.63 49.27 26.38
CA ALA A 142 23.01 48.84 26.11
C ALA A 142 22.99 47.65 25.13
N PHE A 143 24.02 47.45 24.34
CA PHE A 143 24.11 46.31 23.47
C PHE A 143 25.44 45.57 23.58
N ALA A 144 25.47 44.27 23.33
CA ALA A 144 26.68 43.46 23.24
C ALA A 144 27.03 43.16 21.78
N ALA A 145 28.27 43.32 21.41
CA ALA A 145 28.78 43.02 20.09
C ALA A 145 29.92 42.00 20.14
N PRO A 146 29.98 41.07 19.17
CA PRO A 146 31.04 40.05 19.09
C PRO A 146 32.40 40.63 18.68
N LYS A 147 32.43 41.82 18.10
CA LYS A 147 33.64 42.54 17.67
C LYS A 147 33.61 43.99 18.16
N VAL A 148 34.78 44.58 18.33
CA VAL A 148 34.88 46.02 18.62
C VAL A 148 34.20 46.82 17.51
N VAL A 149 33.22 47.62 17.87
CA VAL A 149 32.53 48.51 16.93
C VAL A 149 33.38 49.74 16.76
N PRO A 150 33.86 50.06 15.54
CA PRO A 150 34.60 51.32 15.29
C PRO A 150 33.74 52.52 15.67
N PHE A 151 34.34 53.53 16.20
CA PHE A 151 33.71 54.79 16.62
C PHE A 151 32.85 54.78 17.90
N ARG A 152 32.85 53.64 18.67
CA ARG A 152 32.16 53.59 19.96
C ARG A 152 33.19 53.28 21.07
N GLN A 153 33.16 54.02 22.15
CA GLN A 153 34.02 53.73 23.29
C GLN A 153 33.58 52.38 23.91
N LYS A 154 34.55 51.50 24.07
CA LYS A 154 34.37 50.30 24.86
C LYS A 154 34.10 50.71 26.28
N ILE A 155 32.93 50.37 26.80
CA ILE A 155 32.64 50.64 28.21
C ILE A 155 33.23 49.50 28.98
N SER A 156 34.18 49.84 29.89
CA SER A 156 34.58 48.93 30.94
C SER A 156 33.33 48.58 31.76
N LEU A 157 33.13 47.30 32.03
CA LEU A 157 32.06 46.82 32.90
C LEU A 157 32.22 47.18 34.37
N ASP A 158 32.97 48.22 34.68
CA ASP A 158 33.16 48.67 36.05
C ASP A 158 31.84 49.09 36.71
N ASN A 159 30.69 48.95 36.02
CA ASN A 159 29.38 49.14 36.65
C ASN A 159 28.23 48.79 35.73
N PRO A 160 27.14 48.25 36.22
CA PRO A 160 26.96 47.18 37.18
C PRO A 160 26.64 45.88 36.45
N ALA A 161 27.60 45.02 36.40
CA ALA A 161 27.26 43.63 36.26
C ALA A 161 26.36 43.28 37.46
N TYR A 162 25.11 43.04 37.17
CA TYR A 162 24.16 42.71 38.21
C TYR A 162 24.46 41.32 38.72
N GLU A 163 24.88 41.23 39.99
CA GLU A 163 25.14 39.93 40.60
C GLU A 163 23.88 39.12 40.71
N LEU A 164 23.87 37.98 40.06
CA LEU A 164 22.69 37.09 40.03
C LEU A 164 22.21 36.66 41.41
N LYS A 165 23.13 36.57 42.38
CA LYS A 165 22.79 36.24 43.78
C LYS A 165 21.76 37.21 44.39
N ASN A 166 21.75 38.47 43.99
CA ASN A 166 20.86 39.51 44.51
C ASN A 166 19.40 39.29 44.04
N TYR A 167 19.18 38.51 42.99
CA TYR A 167 17.88 38.19 42.41
C TYR A 167 17.38 36.77 42.73
N ILE A 168 18.24 35.93 43.34
CA ILE A 168 17.88 34.55 43.65
C ILE A 168 17.22 34.51 45.03
N HIS A 169 15.92 34.21 45.03
CA HIS A 169 15.15 33.97 46.24
C HIS A 169 15.13 32.49 46.55
N LEU A 170 15.85 32.06 47.59
CA LEU A 170 15.82 30.69 48.10
C LEU A 170 14.87 30.61 49.29
N PRO A 171 14.11 29.48 49.44
CA PRO A 171 13.38 29.25 50.68
C PRO A 171 14.38 29.17 51.86
N GLU A 172 14.03 29.73 53.00
CA GLU A 172 14.86 29.79 54.23
C GLU A 172 15.44 28.41 54.66
N ASN A 173 14.84 27.33 54.20
CA ASN A 173 15.23 25.94 54.57
C ASN A 173 16.15 25.22 53.57
N LEU A 174 16.58 25.83 52.47
CA LEU A 174 17.48 25.24 51.49
C LEU A 174 18.89 25.82 51.63
N TYR A 175 19.76 25.04 52.24
CA TYR A 175 21.22 25.29 52.30
C TYR A 175 21.87 25.13 50.91
N SER A 176 21.45 25.90 49.91
CA SER A 176 22.10 25.92 48.63
C SER A 176 22.86 27.22 48.46
N ASP A 177 24.11 27.10 48.07
CA ASP A 177 24.98 28.21 47.70
C ASP A 177 24.32 29.01 46.56
N PRO A 178 23.99 30.33 46.79
CA PRO A 178 23.36 31.16 45.76
C PRO A 178 24.17 31.26 44.47
N GLU A 179 25.51 31.24 44.56
CA GLU A 179 26.39 31.28 43.40
C GLU A 179 26.29 29.98 42.58
N LYS A 180 26.20 28.81 43.26
CA LYS A 180 26.03 27.54 42.60
C LYS A 180 24.67 27.48 41.89
N VAL A 181 23.63 28.06 42.51
CA VAL A 181 22.29 28.14 41.88
C VAL A 181 22.33 29.10 40.69
N ALA A 182 23.01 30.24 40.81
CA ALA A 182 23.20 31.20 39.74
C ALA A 182 23.89 30.57 38.51
N ARG A 183 24.92 29.74 38.74
CA ARG A 183 25.62 29.01 37.67
C ARG A 183 24.75 27.97 37.00
N SER A 184 23.78 27.40 37.72
CA SER A 184 22.86 26.38 37.17
C SER A 184 21.67 26.96 36.39
N LEU A 185 21.41 28.25 36.46
CA LEU A 185 20.36 28.92 35.73
C LEU A 185 20.64 28.90 34.22
N ASN A 186 19.63 28.51 33.46
CA ASN A 186 19.71 28.51 32.01
C ASN A 186 19.48 29.94 31.49
N LEU A 187 20.54 30.72 31.42
CA LEU A 187 20.53 32.08 30.91
C LEU A 187 21.22 32.16 29.55
N TYR A 188 20.79 33.10 28.73
CA TYR A 188 21.33 33.27 27.39
C TYR A 188 22.81 33.72 27.49
N PRO A 189 23.79 33.01 26.92
CA PRO A 189 25.22 33.34 27.05
C PRO A 189 25.59 34.53 26.16
N ALA A 190 26.46 35.41 26.67
CA ALA A 190 27.07 36.45 25.86
C ALA A 190 28.03 35.84 24.83
N ARG A 191 27.75 36.08 23.56
CA ARG A 191 28.66 35.71 22.46
C ARG A 191 29.57 36.88 22.15
N GLY A 192 30.72 36.92 22.77
CA GLY A 192 31.68 37.98 22.56
C GLY A 192 31.67 39.06 23.66
N GLY A 193 32.85 39.47 24.10
CA GLY A 193 33.10 40.19 25.34
C GLY A 193 32.94 41.71 25.31
N HIS A 194 32.24 42.30 24.32
CA HIS A 194 32.15 43.76 24.23
C HIS A 194 30.73 44.27 24.47
N ILE A 195 30.53 44.99 25.57
CA ILE A 195 29.25 45.60 25.91
C ILE A 195 29.40 47.12 25.78
N TYR A 196 28.42 47.71 25.13
CA TYR A 196 28.33 49.13 24.86
C TYR A 196 27.07 49.70 25.53
N GLY A 197 27.24 50.63 26.42
CA GLY A 197 26.15 51.36 27.10
C GLY A 197 26.23 52.86 26.86
N PRO A 198 25.49 53.64 27.63
CA PRO A 198 25.62 55.09 27.60
C PRO A 198 27.06 55.53 27.88
N ASP A 199 27.46 56.67 27.26
CA ASP A 199 28.74 57.23 27.51
C ASP A 199 28.99 57.42 29.02
N PRO A 200 30.24 57.24 29.55
CA PRO A 200 30.54 57.36 30.96
C PRO A 200 30.13 58.70 31.60
N VAL A 201 30.18 59.82 30.85
CA VAL A 201 29.72 61.12 31.30
C VAL A 201 28.20 61.13 31.54
N LEU A 202 27.41 60.40 30.78
CA LEU A 202 25.95 60.35 30.89
C LEU A 202 25.47 59.32 31.92
N ARG A 203 26.29 58.37 32.29
CA ARG A 203 25.92 57.24 33.18
C ARG A 203 25.38 57.69 34.56
N PRO A 204 25.88 58.68 35.21
CA PRO A 204 25.34 59.10 36.50
C PRO A 204 23.88 59.53 36.45
N TYR A 205 23.42 59.95 35.27
CA TYR A 205 22.04 60.42 35.04
C TYR A 205 21.07 59.31 34.65
N PHE A 206 21.63 58.19 34.19
CA PHE A 206 20.78 57.00 33.81
C PHE A 206 20.96 55.92 34.86
N LYS A 207 20.07 55.92 35.83
CA LYS A 207 20.10 54.98 36.95
C LYS A 207 19.97 53.49 36.54
N HIS A 208 19.33 53.22 35.41
CA HIS A 208 19.05 51.87 34.93
C HIS A 208 19.46 51.70 33.46
N VAL A 209 20.44 50.83 33.24
CA VAL A 209 20.95 50.49 31.91
C VAL A 209 20.81 49.01 31.69
N GLY A 210 20.05 48.57 30.67
CA GLY A 210 19.87 47.18 30.37
C GLY A 210 20.13 46.83 28.91
N GLN A 211 20.35 45.58 28.62
CA GLN A 211 20.59 45.12 27.24
C GLN A 211 19.34 45.23 26.38
N ILE A 212 19.52 45.53 25.07
CA ILE A 212 18.44 45.66 24.08
C ILE A 212 18.49 44.55 23.00
N LEU A 213 19.16 43.44 23.32
CA LEU A 213 19.33 42.37 22.32
C LEU A 213 18.04 41.64 22.04
N TYR A 214 17.83 41.38 20.78
CA TYR A 214 16.78 40.55 20.26
C TYR A 214 17.41 39.26 19.71
N SER A 215 16.96 38.11 20.19
CA SER A 215 17.57 36.82 19.81
C SER A 215 17.21 36.39 18.39
N GLY A 216 16.38 37.10 17.68
CA GLY A 216 15.69 36.63 16.52
C GLY A 216 14.53 35.70 16.91
N ASN A 217 13.93 35.02 15.95
CA ASN A 217 12.91 33.98 16.19
C ASN A 217 11.75 34.41 17.12
N SER A 218 11.41 35.70 17.14
CA SER A 218 10.32 36.26 17.96
C SER A 218 10.50 36.09 19.46
N ARG A 219 11.74 36.10 19.92
CA ARG A 219 12.10 35.91 21.33
C ARG A 219 12.98 37.06 21.84
N PHE A 220 12.82 37.40 23.08
CA PHE A 220 13.73 38.34 23.76
C PHE A 220 14.64 37.58 24.74
N ILE A 221 15.71 38.21 25.12
CA ILE A 221 16.69 37.73 26.07
C ILE A 221 16.38 38.42 27.42
N PRO A 222 15.74 37.71 28.40
CA PRO A 222 15.47 38.31 29.70
C PRO A 222 16.75 38.73 30.43
N PHE A 223 17.75 37.85 30.37
CA PHE A 223 19.05 38.06 31.00
C PHE A 223 20.16 37.60 30.05
N LEU A 224 21.08 38.48 29.76
CA LEU A 224 22.32 38.19 29.06
C LEU A 224 23.39 37.81 30.09
N ARG A 225 23.76 36.54 30.14
CA ARG A 225 24.79 36.04 31.07
C ARG A 225 26.17 36.47 30.57
N ILE A 226 26.93 37.12 31.39
CA ILE A 226 28.30 37.54 31.12
C ILE A 226 29.29 36.48 31.64
N ASP A 227 29.11 36.08 32.87
CA ASP A 227 29.92 35.08 33.57
C ASP A 227 29.03 34.24 34.51
N ASP A 228 29.65 33.43 35.38
CA ASP A 228 28.92 32.54 36.29
C ASP A 228 28.10 33.24 37.37
N THR A 229 28.42 34.49 37.66
CA THR A 229 27.83 35.26 38.77
C THR A 229 27.07 36.46 38.29
N THR A 230 27.29 36.92 37.05
CA THR A 230 26.81 38.18 36.55
C THR A 230 26.01 38.07 35.24
N ALA A 231 24.97 38.87 35.16
CA ALA A 231 24.16 38.97 33.94
C ALA A 231 23.61 40.40 33.79
N ILE A 232 23.31 40.79 32.58
CA ILE A 232 22.65 42.05 32.26
C ILE A 232 21.18 41.77 31.91
N PRO A 233 20.21 42.32 32.65
CA PRO A 233 18.80 42.18 32.34
C PRO A 233 18.44 42.99 31.09
N HIS A 234 17.37 42.57 30.42
CA HIS A 234 16.76 43.37 29.37
C HIS A 234 16.25 44.67 29.95
N PHE A 235 16.51 45.85 29.31
CA PHE A 235 16.25 47.16 29.86
C PHE A 235 14.77 47.36 30.26
N MET A 236 13.81 46.69 29.60
CA MET A 236 12.40 46.78 29.96
C MET A 236 12.09 46.16 31.32
N ILE A 237 12.95 45.25 31.84
CA ILE A 237 12.77 44.67 33.19
C ILE A 237 12.81 45.72 34.27
N PHE A 238 13.61 46.81 34.07
CA PHE A 238 13.70 47.90 35.04
C PHE A 238 12.48 48.82 35.08
N ALA A 239 11.53 48.65 34.18
CA ALA A 239 10.34 49.50 34.13
C ALA A 239 9.50 49.40 35.41
N ASP A 240 9.46 48.25 36.04
CA ASP A 240 8.48 48.05 37.11
C ASP A 240 9.04 47.42 38.39
N ASP A 241 9.62 46.26 38.35
CA ASP A 241 10.05 45.51 39.55
C ASP A 241 11.41 44.85 39.37
N GLU A 242 12.02 44.52 40.52
CA GLU A 242 13.20 43.67 40.53
C GLU A 242 12.81 42.24 40.08
N PRO A 243 13.54 41.65 39.16
CA PRO A 243 13.30 40.27 38.76
C PRO A 243 13.67 39.30 39.90
N LYS A 244 12.91 38.26 40.07
CA LYS A 244 13.13 37.25 41.10
C LYS A 244 13.28 35.87 40.48
N PHE A 245 14.37 35.17 40.84
CA PHE A 245 14.56 33.79 40.53
C PHE A 245 14.15 32.92 41.72
N TYR A 246 13.19 32.05 41.50
CA TYR A 246 12.72 31.11 42.50
C TYR A 246 12.61 29.70 41.89
N LYS A 247 13.29 28.73 42.50
CA LYS A 247 13.33 27.33 41.97
C LYS A 247 13.72 27.27 40.50
N GLY A 248 14.72 28.04 40.07
CA GLY A 248 15.18 28.06 38.67
C GLY A 248 14.23 28.74 37.69
N LYS A 249 13.22 29.46 38.14
CA LYS A 249 12.23 30.14 37.30
C LYS A 249 12.31 31.66 37.54
N LEU A 250 12.19 32.40 36.45
CA LEU A 250 12.15 33.86 36.47
C LEU A 250 10.71 34.33 36.73
N TYR A 251 10.59 35.27 37.65
CA TYR A 251 9.34 35.97 37.94
C TYR A 251 9.55 37.48 37.76
N LEU A 252 8.64 38.09 37.02
CA LEU A 252 8.51 39.53 36.95
C LEU A 252 7.15 39.89 37.54
N ARG A 253 7.16 40.82 38.49
CA ARG A 253 5.99 41.03 39.36
C ARG A 253 5.56 39.70 40.01
N LYS A 254 4.31 39.27 39.78
CA LYS A 254 3.78 37.99 40.26
C LYS A 254 3.74 36.92 39.18
N ALA A 255 4.03 37.30 37.92
CA ALA A 255 3.94 36.39 36.79
C ALA A 255 5.26 35.63 36.60
N LYS A 256 5.09 34.30 36.43
CA LYS A 256 6.21 33.46 36.04
C LYS A 256 6.49 33.62 34.55
N ILE A 257 7.73 33.89 34.20
CA ILE A 257 8.17 33.87 32.80
C ILE A 257 8.69 32.47 32.47
N SER A 258 8.13 31.86 31.45
CA SER A 258 8.63 30.60 30.95
C SER A 258 9.66 30.86 29.86
N THR A 259 10.85 30.33 30.07
CA THR A 259 11.97 30.43 29.10
C THR A 259 12.12 29.11 28.33
N TYR A 260 12.72 29.22 27.15
CA TYR A 260 13.26 28.07 26.43
C TYR A 260 14.55 27.57 27.07
N GLU A 261 15.05 26.40 26.61
CA GLU A 261 16.31 25.85 27.12
C GLU A 261 17.53 26.72 26.87
N ASP A 262 17.49 27.60 25.87
CA ASP A 262 18.52 28.59 25.55
C ASP A 262 18.44 29.87 26.39
N GLY A 263 17.51 29.92 27.34
CA GLY A 263 17.33 31.10 28.20
C GLY A 263 16.53 32.23 27.59
N THR A 264 16.07 32.12 26.38
CA THR A 264 15.19 33.11 25.72
C THR A 264 13.74 32.96 26.15
N ALA A 265 12.94 34.02 26.05
CA ALA A 265 11.51 33.96 26.31
C ALA A 265 10.69 34.44 25.11
N PRO A 266 9.52 33.89 24.87
CA PRO A 266 8.67 34.32 23.75
C PRO A 266 8.07 35.68 24.01
N ILE A 267 7.98 36.50 22.95
CA ILE A 267 7.34 37.83 22.99
C ILE A 267 5.88 37.69 22.59
N ASN A 268 4.99 38.30 23.34
CA ASN A 268 3.58 38.41 23.05
C ASN A 268 3.27 39.62 22.16
N PHE A 269 3.35 39.44 20.85
CA PHE A 269 3.18 40.51 19.87
C PHE A 269 1.73 40.91 19.60
N ASN A 270 1.54 42.19 19.27
CA ASN A 270 0.41 42.66 18.46
C ASN A 270 0.94 43.10 17.09
N SER A 271 0.04 43.44 16.15
CA SER A 271 0.41 43.81 14.79
C SER A 271 1.11 45.18 14.78
N PHE A 272 1.99 45.40 13.81
CA PHE A 272 2.65 46.71 13.61
C PHE A 272 1.62 47.85 13.48
N ARG A 273 0.55 47.62 12.72
CA ARG A 273 -0.52 48.58 12.52
C ARG A 273 -1.20 49.00 13.82
N TYR A 274 -1.36 48.04 14.75
CA TYR A 274 -1.93 48.31 16.08
C TYR A 274 -1.04 49.27 16.88
N TYR A 275 0.25 49.02 16.97
CA TYR A 275 1.19 49.85 17.72
C TYR A 275 1.40 51.21 17.08
N LEU A 276 1.45 51.26 15.73
CA LEU A 276 1.54 52.54 15.00
C LEU A 276 0.35 53.44 15.35
N GLY A 277 -0.86 52.90 15.41
CA GLY A 277 -2.04 53.67 15.79
C GLY A 277 -2.08 54.16 17.23
N LYS A 278 -1.15 53.64 18.08
CA LYS A 278 -1.00 54.06 19.49
C LYS A 278 0.25 54.92 19.76
N THR A 279 1.07 55.16 18.74
CA THR A 279 2.29 55.96 18.82
C THR A 279 2.00 57.40 18.45
N THR A 280 2.45 58.34 19.28
CA THR A 280 2.35 59.77 19.07
C THR A 280 3.68 60.29 18.55
N ALA A 281 3.69 61.16 17.57
CA ALA A 281 4.90 61.83 17.08
C ALA A 281 5.57 62.64 18.20
N LEU A 282 6.90 62.43 18.40
CA LEU A 282 7.64 63.05 19.48
C LEU A 282 7.65 64.57 19.41
N ARG A 283 7.63 65.17 18.20
CA ARG A 283 7.55 66.63 18.00
C ARG A 283 6.44 67.28 18.80
N PHE A 284 5.31 66.60 19.04
CA PHE A 284 4.19 67.17 19.77
C PHE A 284 4.49 67.43 21.24
N LEU A 285 5.53 66.76 21.82
CA LEU A 285 6.03 67.07 23.16
C LEU A 285 7.03 68.20 23.16
N MET A 286 7.53 68.64 22.00
CA MET A 286 8.62 69.57 21.88
C MET A 286 8.18 70.95 21.27
N GLU A 287 7.16 70.89 20.40
CA GLU A 287 6.62 72.04 19.72
C GLU A 287 5.66 72.81 20.65
N ASP A 288 5.97 74.04 21.01
CA ASP A 288 5.25 74.87 22.01
C ASP A 288 3.74 74.91 21.82
N ARG A 289 3.29 74.91 20.56
CA ARG A 289 1.89 74.96 20.20
C ARG A 289 1.11 73.72 20.70
N TYR A 290 1.76 72.53 20.77
CA TYR A 290 1.15 71.31 21.09
C TYR A 290 1.62 70.71 22.43
N LYS A 291 2.76 71.21 22.95
CA LYS A 291 3.49 70.62 24.07
C LYS A 291 2.62 70.40 25.28
N GLU A 292 1.89 71.37 25.77
CA GLU A 292 1.06 71.22 26.99
C GLU A 292 -0.11 70.25 26.75
N LYS A 293 -0.69 70.24 25.52
CA LYS A 293 -1.76 69.29 25.18
C LYS A 293 -1.27 67.84 25.29
N TYR A 294 -0.10 67.54 24.78
CA TYR A 294 0.38 66.14 24.68
C TYR A 294 1.12 65.71 25.96
N LEU A 295 1.71 66.62 26.70
CA LEU A 295 2.22 66.35 28.06
C LEU A 295 1.05 65.98 29.00
N ASN A 296 -0.11 66.55 28.81
CA ASN A 296 -1.32 66.21 29.59
C ASN A 296 -1.85 64.76 29.31
N LEU A 297 -1.35 64.08 28.29
CA LEU A 297 -1.62 62.64 28.09
C LEU A 297 -0.80 61.75 29.03
N VAL A 298 0.27 62.32 29.65
CA VAL A 298 1.13 61.63 30.62
C VAL A 298 0.60 61.95 32.02
N ASN A 299 0.20 60.95 32.78
CA ASN A 299 -0.29 61.06 34.13
C ASN A 299 0.78 60.51 35.10
N GLU A 300 0.63 60.87 36.38
CA GLU A 300 1.47 60.36 37.44
C GLU A 300 1.41 58.82 37.48
N GLY A 301 2.57 58.18 37.53
CA GLY A 301 2.75 56.71 37.53
C GLY A 301 2.57 56.04 36.16
N ASP A 302 2.51 56.82 35.06
CA ASP A 302 2.55 56.26 33.70
C ASP A 302 3.98 55.85 33.31
N TYR A 303 4.11 55.07 32.27
CA TYR A 303 5.36 54.69 31.65
C TYR A 303 5.46 55.39 30.30
N VAL A 304 6.43 56.29 30.17
CA VAL A 304 6.68 56.98 28.90
C VAL A 304 7.73 56.23 28.12
N TYR A 305 7.36 55.71 26.98
CA TYR A 305 8.28 54.98 26.12
C TYR A 305 8.59 55.78 24.85
N ILE A 306 9.87 56.07 24.63
CA ILE A 306 10.34 56.88 23.50
C ILE A 306 11.14 55.99 22.55
N ILE A 307 10.73 55.99 21.27
CA ILE A 307 11.39 55.30 20.17
C ILE A 307 12.12 56.35 19.33
N PRO A 308 13.46 56.47 19.43
CA PRO A 308 14.19 57.58 18.83
C PRO A 308 14.53 57.43 17.35
N ALA A 309 14.31 56.23 16.77
CA ALA A 309 14.56 55.94 15.36
C ALA A 309 13.36 55.26 14.72
N PHE A 310 12.35 56.05 14.36
CA PHE A 310 11.13 55.57 13.76
C PHE A 310 10.76 56.41 12.53
N TYR A 311 11.69 56.50 11.58
CA TYR A 311 11.51 57.30 10.35
C TYR A 311 12.11 56.58 9.14
N THR A 312 11.67 57.00 7.96
CA THR A 312 12.06 56.35 6.69
C THR A 312 13.60 56.48 6.48
N GLY A 313 14.23 55.33 6.23
CA GLY A 313 15.68 55.22 5.93
C GLY A 313 16.59 54.92 7.14
N ASN A 314 16.11 54.96 8.38
CA ASN A 314 16.92 54.68 9.57
C ASN A 314 16.18 53.81 10.62
N THR A 315 15.24 52.98 10.20
CA THR A 315 14.53 52.12 11.13
C THR A 315 15.18 50.71 11.13
N ASP A 316 15.58 50.27 12.33
CA ASP A 316 16.02 48.88 12.53
C ASP A 316 14.81 47.94 12.58
N PHE A 317 14.62 47.15 11.51
CA PHE A 317 13.53 46.18 11.42
C PHE A 317 13.94 44.83 11.95
N LYS A 318 13.08 44.27 12.77
CA LYS A 318 13.20 42.88 13.27
C LYS A 318 12.10 42.01 12.65
N GLN A 319 12.44 40.78 12.33
CA GLN A 319 11.47 39.79 11.84
C GLN A 319 10.58 39.33 13.00
N THR A 320 9.29 39.47 12.82
CA THR A 320 8.27 39.06 13.79
C THR A 320 7.24 38.16 13.15
N PRO A 321 6.32 37.53 13.92
CA PRO A 321 5.23 36.70 13.35
C PRO A 321 4.29 37.47 12.41
N PHE A 322 4.27 38.80 12.51
CA PHE A 322 3.48 39.69 11.63
C PHE A 322 4.30 40.24 10.44
N GLY A 323 5.55 39.80 10.28
CA GLY A 323 6.49 40.31 9.31
C GLY A 323 7.48 41.31 9.90
N PRO A 324 8.19 42.09 9.07
CA PRO A 324 9.15 43.12 9.56
C PRO A 324 8.46 44.18 10.43
N MET A 325 9.01 44.42 11.59
CA MET A 325 8.52 45.43 12.55
C MET A 325 9.70 46.24 13.10
N PRO A 326 9.57 47.56 13.29
CA PRO A 326 10.60 48.39 13.95
C PRO A 326 10.95 47.77 15.31
N ALA A 327 12.26 47.73 15.62
CA ALA A 327 12.79 47.13 16.85
C ALA A 327 12.15 47.67 18.13
N GLY A 328 11.88 48.95 18.15
CA GLY A 328 11.22 49.60 19.28
C GLY A 328 9.87 49.00 19.65
N TYR A 329 9.11 48.48 18.66
CA TYR A 329 7.85 47.81 18.96
C TYR A 329 8.03 46.38 19.48
N THR A 330 9.17 45.75 19.20
CA THR A 330 9.48 44.46 19.83
C THR A 330 9.72 44.63 21.31
N HIS A 331 10.45 45.70 21.68
CA HIS A 331 10.71 46.06 23.08
C HIS A 331 9.44 46.55 23.76
N LEU A 332 8.59 47.34 23.07
CA LEU A 332 7.27 47.74 23.56
C LEU A 332 6.39 46.53 23.91
N SER A 333 6.43 45.47 23.08
CA SER A 333 5.71 44.23 23.35
C SER A 333 6.18 43.54 24.65
N VAL A 334 7.48 43.58 24.94
CA VAL A 334 8.03 43.05 26.19
C VAL A 334 7.52 43.89 27.37
N LEU A 335 7.60 45.24 27.29
CA LEU A 335 7.08 46.13 28.30
C LEU A 335 5.59 45.90 28.57
N ASN A 336 4.84 45.77 27.50
CA ASN A 336 3.40 45.48 27.57
C ASN A 336 3.12 44.18 28.31
N SER A 337 3.88 43.12 28.02
CA SER A 337 3.74 41.83 28.70
C SER A 337 4.12 41.87 30.18
N ILE A 338 5.10 42.69 30.54
CA ILE A 338 5.48 42.93 31.94
C ILE A 338 4.29 43.56 32.72
N LEU A 339 3.64 44.55 32.12
CA LEU A 339 2.58 45.27 32.77
C LEU A 339 1.26 44.53 32.81
N ASN A 340 0.89 43.83 31.71
CA ASN A 340 -0.33 43.04 31.61
C ASN A 340 -0.20 41.63 32.22
N GLN A 341 1.03 41.18 32.51
CA GLN A 341 1.34 39.80 32.97
C GLN A 341 0.82 38.73 32.01
N ASP A 342 0.77 39.00 30.71
CA ASP A 342 0.19 38.13 29.64
C ASP A 342 1.28 37.37 28.86
N TRP A 343 2.18 36.72 29.60
CA TRP A 343 3.28 35.97 29.02
C TRP A 343 2.82 34.74 28.25
N LEU A 344 3.46 34.47 27.11
CA LEU A 344 3.34 33.23 26.40
C LEU A 344 4.13 32.11 27.10
N VAL A 345 3.58 30.94 27.15
CA VAL A 345 4.19 29.76 27.79
C VAL A 345 4.58 28.74 26.74
N PRO A 346 5.86 28.59 26.43
CA PRO A 346 6.30 27.51 25.53
C PRO A 346 6.17 26.16 26.23
N ILE A 347 5.61 25.18 25.52
CA ILE A 347 5.51 23.81 26.01
C ILE A 347 6.77 23.05 25.62
N ASN A 348 7.57 22.67 26.62
CA ASN A 348 8.85 21.97 26.42
C ASN A 348 8.70 20.46 26.16
N TYR A 349 7.48 19.91 26.17
CA TYR A 349 7.21 18.47 25.97
C TYR A 349 7.09 18.09 24.49
N LYS A 350 7.91 18.67 23.60
CA LYS A 350 7.85 18.40 22.15
C LYS A 350 7.92 16.90 21.83
N ARG A 351 8.84 16.18 22.47
CA ARG A 351 9.04 14.73 22.29
C ARG A 351 7.81 13.90 22.64
N THR A 352 7.12 14.26 23.72
CA THR A 352 5.88 13.56 24.16
C THR A 352 4.77 13.70 23.12
N PHE A 353 4.60 14.91 22.56
CA PHE A 353 3.59 15.13 21.50
C PHE A 353 3.89 14.31 20.23
N ILE A 354 5.17 14.20 19.83
CA ILE A 354 5.60 13.38 18.69
C ILE A 354 5.24 11.91 18.92
N VAL A 355 5.54 11.35 20.11
CA VAL A 355 5.23 9.95 20.43
C VAL A 355 3.74 9.70 20.45
N ILE A 356 2.96 10.54 21.14
CA ILE A 356 1.50 10.38 21.22
C ILE A 356 0.87 10.46 19.83
N ALA A 357 1.27 11.42 19.01
CA ALA A 357 0.74 11.57 17.66
C ALA A 357 1.08 10.38 16.76
N ALA A 358 2.31 9.84 16.83
CA ALA A 358 2.71 8.64 16.09
C ALA A 358 1.89 7.41 16.49
N CYS A 359 1.70 7.20 17.79
CA CYS A 359 0.89 6.09 18.30
C CYS A 359 -0.58 6.20 17.87
N LEU A 360 -1.16 7.40 17.90
CA LEU A 360 -2.54 7.64 17.44
C LEU A 360 -2.68 7.39 15.94
N GLY A 361 -1.74 7.89 15.13
CA GLY A 361 -1.71 7.65 13.68
C GLY A 361 -1.62 6.16 13.34
N ALA A 362 -0.72 5.43 14.01
CA ALA A 362 -0.58 3.99 13.83
C ALA A 362 -1.82 3.21 14.26
N ALA A 363 -2.41 3.55 15.42
CA ALA A 363 -3.62 2.89 15.94
C ALA A 363 -4.83 3.07 14.99
N LEU A 364 -4.98 4.27 14.43
CA LEU A 364 -6.01 4.53 13.43
C LEU A 364 -5.76 3.75 12.13
N ALA A 365 -4.52 3.75 11.61
CA ALA A 365 -4.17 3.07 10.36
C ALA A 365 -4.47 1.57 10.38
N VAL A 366 -4.28 0.91 11.53
CA VAL A 366 -4.60 -0.51 11.69
C VAL A 366 -6.11 -0.77 11.54
N LYS A 367 -6.95 0.11 12.07
CA LYS A 367 -8.41 -0.09 12.15
C LYS A 367 -9.18 0.41 10.93
N VAL A 368 -8.73 1.45 10.26
CA VAL A 368 -9.49 2.12 9.20
C VAL A 368 -9.35 1.46 7.82
N ASN A 369 -10.38 1.61 7.00
CA ASN A 369 -10.38 1.29 5.56
C ASN A 369 -9.88 2.51 4.74
N SER A 370 -9.89 2.42 3.41
CA SER A 370 -9.37 3.47 2.52
C SER A 370 -10.09 4.82 2.68
N ILE A 371 -11.40 4.81 2.86
CA ILE A 371 -12.19 6.03 3.10
C ILE A 371 -11.87 6.58 4.50
N GLY A 372 -11.83 5.70 5.50
CA GLY A 372 -11.46 6.06 6.86
C GLY A 372 -10.04 6.60 6.97
N PHE A 373 -9.10 6.14 6.13
CA PHE A 373 -7.75 6.68 6.04
C PHE A 373 -7.74 8.15 5.63
N ALA A 374 -8.40 8.49 4.52
CA ALA A 374 -8.49 9.88 4.06
C ALA A 374 -9.17 10.78 5.11
N LEU A 375 -10.28 10.30 5.69
CA LEU A 375 -11.01 11.00 6.73
C LEU A 375 -10.16 11.20 8.00
N SER A 376 -9.37 10.21 8.40
CA SER A 376 -8.47 10.29 9.56
C SER A 376 -7.42 11.39 9.40
N ILE A 377 -6.86 11.58 8.20
CA ILE A 377 -5.91 12.66 7.93
C ILE A 377 -6.60 14.01 8.11
N VAL A 378 -7.73 14.22 7.44
CA VAL A 378 -8.45 15.50 7.45
C VAL A 378 -8.91 15.85 8.86
N VAL A 379 -9.63 14.94 9.51
CA VAL A 379 -10.18 15.16 10.85
C VAL A 379 -9.07 15.27 11.91
N GLY A 380 -8.07 14.39 11.85
CA GLY A 380 -6.96 14.38 12.80
C GLY A 380 -6.12 15.67 12.74
N LEU A 381 -5.77 16.12 11.52
CA LEU A 381 -5.04 17.38 11.33
C LEU A 381 -5.87 18.59 11.71
N SER A 382 -7.14 18.66 11.28
CA SER A 382 -8.03 19.76 11.62
C SER A 382 -8.24 19.87 13.13
N ALA A 383 -8.44 18.73 13.80
CA ALA A 383 -8.57 18.69 15.25
C ALA A 383 -7.28 19.15 15.95
N TRP A 384 -6.11 18.67 15.51
CA TRP A 384 -4.83 19.07 16.07
C TRP A 384 -4.58 20.58 15.92
N VAL A 385 -4.76 21.11 14.69
CA VAL A 385 -4.60 22.53 14.41
C VAL A 385 -5.57 23.36 15.24
N SER A 386 -6.85 22.97 15.32
CA SER A 386 -7.86 23.67 16.09
C SER A 386 -7.54 23.70 17.59
N ILE A 387 -7.09 22.57 18.16
CA ILE A 387 -6.70 22.49 19.58
C ILE A 387 -5.49 23.36 19.83
N ALA A 388 -4.45 23.28 19.00
CA ALA A 388 -3.23 24.07 19.15
C ALA A 388 -3.54 25.58 19.05
N MET A 389 -4.37 25.98 18.08
CA MET A 389 -4.81 27.36 17.89
C MET A 389 -5.66 27.88 19.07
N TYR A 390 -6.56 27.05 19.56
CA TYR A 390 -7.36 27.39 20.76
C TYR A 390 -6.46 27.60 21.99
N LEU A 391 -5.52 26.68 22.24
CA LEU A 391 -4.59 26.78 23.37
C LEU A 391 -3.73 28.05 23.29
N PHE A 392 -3.28 28.42 22.09
CA PHE A 392 -2.53 29.65 21.89
C PHE A 392 -3.42 30.90 22.09
N ALA A 393 -4.56 30.96 21.41
CA ALA A 393 -5.38 32.15 21.39
C ALA A 393 -6.00 32.50 22.75
N PHE A 394 -6.42 31.47 23.51
CA PHE A 394 -7.17 31.68 24.76
C PHE A 394 -6.36 31.36 26.02
N LYS A 395 -5.28 30.59 25.95
CA LYS A 395 -4.46 30.21 27.10
C LYS A 395 -3.02 30.69 27.02
N GLY A 396 -2.60 31.27 25.89
CA GLY A 396 -1.22 31.73 25.68
C GLY A 396 -0.19 30.59 25.62
N LEU A 397 -0.62 29.35 25.34
CA LEU A 397 0.26 28.19 25.29
C LEU A 397 0.82 27.99 23.88
N LEU A 398 2.13 27.98 23.75
CA LEU A 398 2.84 27.71 22.50
C LEU A 398 3.06 26.20 22.37
N VAL A 399 2.16 25.55 21.60
CA VAL A 399 2.21 24.13 21.34
C VAL A 399 2.96 23.88 20.01
N PRO A 400 3.84 22.89 19.88
CA PRO A 400 4.46 22.57 18.59
C PRO A 400 3.40 22.13 17.59
N LEU A 401 3.30 22.80 16.42
CA LEU A 401 2.26 22.57 15.43
C LEU A 401 2.65 21.49 14.41
N VAL A 402 3.81 21.64 13.79
CA VAL A 402 4.20 20.91 12.59
C VAL A 402 4.68 19.48 12.91
N PHE A 403 5.55 19.32 13.90
CA PHE A 403 6.14 18.01 14.17
C PHE A 403 5.14 16.94 14.63
N PRO A 404 4.18 17.23 15.52
CA PRO A 404 3.15 16.26 15.87
C PRO A 404 2.23 15.92 14.68
N ALA A 405 1.97 16.89 13.78
CA ALA A 405 1.20 16.64 12.57
C ALA A 405 1.92 15.66 11.63
N ILE A 406 3.22 15.87 11.39
CA ILE A 406 4.04 14.94 10.59
C ILE A 406 4.13 13.58 11.26
N SER A 407 4.29 13.55 12.58
CA SER A 407 4.37 12.32 13.38
C SER A 407 3.07 11.52 13.37
N PHE A 408 1.93 12.17 13.24
CA PHE A 408 0.63 11.52 13.08
C PHE A 408 0.47 10.92 11.68
N ILE A 409 0.83 11.67 10.63
CA ILE A 409 0.65 11.27 9.24
C ILE A 409 1.64 10.16 8.83
N GLY A 410 2.89 10.24 9.29
CA GLY A 410 3.95 9.32 8.85
C GLY A 410 3.62 7.84 9.07
N PRO A 411 3.37 7.37 10.30
CA PRO A 411 2.94 6.00 10.57
C PRO A 411 1.63 5.64 9.86
N LEU A 412 0.68 6.57 9.80
CA LEU A 412 -0.61 6.37 9.16
C LEU A 412 -0.44 6.00 7.67
N ILE A 413 0.40 6.75 6.93
CA ILE A 413 0.70 6.46 5.52
C ILE A 413 1.46 5.14 5.38
N THR A 414 2.51 4.93 6.17
CA THR A 414 3.39 3.76 6.05
C THR A 414 2.61 2.46 6.26
N ILE A 415 1.76 2.43 7.28
CA ILE A 415 0.93 1.27 7.61
C ILE A 415 -0.15 1.06 6.53
N PHE A 416 -0.75 2.15 6.02
CA PHE A 416 -1.77 2.06 4.98
C PHE A 416 -1.19 1.52 3.66
N VAL A 417 -0.01 1.99 3.25
CA VAL A 417 0.69 1.49 2.06
C VAL A 417 1.00 0.00 2.19
N GLU A 418 1.48 -0.44 3.34
CA GLU A 418 1.77 -1.86 3.57
C GLU A 418 0.49 -2.70 3.57
N LYS A 419 -0.58 -2.22 4.18
CA LYS A 419 -1.91 -2.86 4.14
C LYS A 419 -2.42 -3.02 2.70
N SER A 420 -2.25 -1.99 1.88
CA SER A 420 -2.63 -2.02 0.46
C SER A 420 -1.77 -3.02 -0.33
N ARG A 421 -0.45 -3.05 -0.11
CA ARG A 421 0.46 -4.03 -0.74
C ARG A 421 0.12 -5.47 -0.38
N VAL A 422 -0.19 -5.74 0.89
CA VAL A 422 -0.59 -7.09 1.34
C VAL A 422 -1.91 -7.50 0.70
N ALA A 423 -2.89 -6.59 0.64
CA ALA A 423 -4.18 -6.84 0.00
C ALA A 423 -4.03 -7.11 -1.51
N GLU A 424 -3.19 -6.34 -2.19
CA GLU A 424 -2.93 -6.52 -3.63
C GLU A 424 -2.22 -7.85 -3.92
N LYS A 425 -1.17 -8.20 -3.17
CA LYS A 425 -0.51 -9.50 -3.29
C LYS A 425 -1.49 -10.66 -3.10
N LYS A 426 -2.40 -10.56 -2.15
CA LYS A 426 -3.42 -11.57 -1.89
C LYS A 426 -4.43 -11.65 -3.05
N SER A 427 -4.84 -10.51 -3.61
CA SER A 427 -5.71 -10.44 -4.78
C SER A 427 -5.06 -11.09 -6.00
N GLN A 428 -3.80 -10.76 -6.29
CA GLN A 428 -3.02 -11.37 -7.38
C GLN A 428 -2.85 -12.88 -7.19
N TYR A 429 -2.59 -13.32 -5.97
CA TYR A 429 -2.48 -14.74 -5.65
C TYR A 429 -3.76 -15.51 -5.96
N ILE A 430 -4.93 -14.97 -5.61
CA ILE A 430 -6.23 -15.56 -5.93
C ILE A 430 -6.47 -15.57 -7.46
N ARG A 431 -6.14 -14.47 -8.16
CA ARG A 431 -6.24 -14.42 -9.61
C ARG A 431 -5.43 -15.52 -10.26
N ASN A 432 -4.15 -15.63 -9.93
CA ASN A 432 -3.25 -16.64 -10.50
C ASN A 432 -3.68 -18.07 -10.19
N ALA A 433 -4.34 -18.29 -9.05
CA ALA A 433 -4.80 -19.62 -8.64
C ALA A 433 -6.05 -20.11 -9.37
N LEU A 434 -6.93 -19.19 -9.75
CA LEU A 434 -8.27 -19.47 -10.28
C LEU A 434 -8.46 -19.01 -11.73
N GLU A 435 -7.44 -18.35 -12.31
CA GLU A 435 -7.49 -17.91 -13.70
C GLU A 435 -7.72 -19.09 -14.65
N GLY A 436 -8.72 -18.95 -15.52
CA GLY A 436 -9.14 -20.03 -16.43
C GLY A 436 -10.01 -21.12 -15.80
N SER A 437 -10.10 -21.20 -14.48
CA SER A 437 -10.90 -22.21 -13.77
C SER A 437 -12.35 -21.80 -13.58
N ILE A 438 -12.61 -20.52 -13.37
CA ILE A 438 -13.94 -19.94 -13.14
C ILE A 438 -14.22 -18.78 -14.07
N ARG A 439 -15.48 -18.32 -14.08
CA ARG A 439 -15.89 -17.14 -14.89
C ARG A 439 -15.11 -15.89 -14.51
N PRO A 440 -14.73 -15.02 -15.47
CA PRO A 440 -13.99 -13.79 -15.20
C PRO A 440 -14.67 -12.86 -14.18
N ARG A 441 -16.01 -12.78 -14.22
CA ARG A 441 -16.79 -11.96 -13.25
C ARG A 441 -16.69 -12.49 -11.83
N GLU A 442 -16.79 -13.81 -11.66
CA GLU A 442 -16.64 -14.45 -10.34
C GLU A 442 -15.21 -14.30 -9.81
N LEU A 443 -14.22 -14.47 -10.69
CA LEU A 443 -12.82 -14.25 -10.36
C LEU A 443 -12.58 -12.83 -9.85
N GLU A 444 -13.16 -11.83 -10.52
CA GLU A 444 -13.00 -10.44 -10.11
C GLU A 444 -13.66 -10.16 -8.75
N THR A 445 -14.85 -10.73 -8.50
CA THR A 445 -15.54 -10.61 -7.21
C THR A 445 -14.72 -11.24 -6.08
N LEU A 446 -14.20 -12.45 -6.29
CA LEU A 446 -13.36 -13.13 -5.30
C LEU A 446 -12.01 -12.42 -5.07
N ALA A 447 -11.42 -11.86 -6.12
CA ALA A 447 -10.18 -11.08 -6.00
C ALA A 447 -10.36 -9.74 -5.26
N ARG A 448 -11.57 -9.15 -5.33
CA ARG A 448 -11.91 -7.94 -4.54
C ARG A 448 -12.15 -8.26 -3.07
N GLU A 449 -12.70 -9.45 -2.76
CA GLU A 449 -12.97 -9.89 -1.39
C GLU A 449 -12.18 -11.15 -1.01
N PRO A 450 -10.84 -11.07 -0.97
CA PRO A 450 -9.95 -12.23 -0.83
C PRO A 450 -10.13 -13.01 0.49
N ASN A 451 -10.81 -12.44 1.46
CA ASN A 451 -11.07 -13.07 2.75
C ASN A 451 -12.24 -14.06 2.72
N ARG A 452 -13.06 -14.06 1.66
CA ARG A 452 -14.18 -15.00 1.49
C ARG A 452 -13.75 -16.33 0.89
N VAL A 453 -12.59 -16.39 0.23
CA VAL A 453 -12.11 -17.60 -0.42
C VAL A 453 -11.42 -18.51 0.58
N ASN A 454 -12.00 -19.71 0.77
CA ASN A 454 -11.39 -20.74 1.60
C ASN A 454 -10.84 -21.86 0.69
N PHE A 455 -9.53 -22.06 0.71
CA PHE A 455 -8.84 -23.09 -0.04
C PHE A 455 -8.52 -24.34 0.79
N GLU A 456 -9.00 -24.43 2.02
CA GLU A 456 -8.78 -25.60 2.88
C GLU A 456 -9.47 -26.83 2.28
N ALA A 457 -8.71 -27.94 2.18
CA ALA A 457 -9.25 -29.18 1.62
C ALA A 457 -10.33 -29.77 2.55
N ARG A 458 -11.51 -29.96 2.01
CA ARG A 458 -12.67 -30.52 2.72
C ARG A 458 -13.37 -31.58 1.89
N GLU A 459 -14.02 -32.51 2.58
CA GLU A 459 -14.87 -33.48 1.95
C GLU A 459 -16.17 -32.83 1.41
N ARG A 460 -16.45 -33.01 0.12
CA ARG A 460 -17.62 -32.48 -0.56
C ARG A 460 -18.20 -33.51 -1.52
N VAL A 461 -19.51 -33.55 -1.62
CA VAL A 461 -20.19 -34.31 -2.67
C VAL A 461 -20.32 -33.44 -3.90
N VAL A 462 -19.68 -33.85 -4.99
CA VAL A 462 -19.67 -33.12 -6.26
C VAL A 462 -19.83 -34.09 -7.43
N THR A 463 -20.21 -33.59 -8.59
CA THR A 463 -20.17 -34.37 -9.84
C THR A 463 -18.91 -34.00 -10.62
N VAL A 464 -18.08 -35.00 -10.81
CA VAL A 464 -16.82 -34.89 -11.56
C VAL A 464 -17.07 -35.26 -13.00
N MET A 465 -16.55 -34.50 -13.94
CA MET A 465 -16.65 -34.74 -15.38
C MET A 465 -15.27 -34.77 -16.02
N PHE A 466 -14.94 -35.82 -16.72
CA PHE A 466 -13.81 -35.92 -17.63
C PHE A 466 -14.27 -35.84 -19.08
N ILE A 467 -13.60 -35.05 -19.85
CA ILE A 467 -13.80 -34.87 -21.28
C ILE A 467 -12.49 -35.13 -21.99
N ASP A 468 -12.51 -35.91 -23.08
CA ASP A 468 -11.28 -36.24 -23.81
C ASP A 468 -11.53 -36.27 -25.32
N VAL A 469 -10.51 -35.92 -26.09
CA VAL A 469 -10.58 -36.00 -27.56
C VAL A 469 -10.13 -37.37 -28.03
N VAL A 470 -11.03 -38.08 -28.67
CA VAL A 470 -10.76 -39.46 -29.10
C VAL A 470 -9.72 -39.52 -30.23
N GLY A 471 -8.61 -40.20 -29.99
CA GLY A 471 -7.55 -40.41 -30.98
C GLY A 471 -6.70 -39.18 -31.33
N PHE A 472 -6.68 -38.17 -30.50
CA PHE A 472 -5.90 -36.95 -30.72
C PHE A 472 -4.40 -37.22 -30.98
N SER A 473 -3.78 -38.15 -30.26
CA SER A 473 -2.38 -38.54 -30.47
C SER A 473 -2.10 -38.95 -31.93
N LEU A 474 -3.01 -39.75 -32.53
CA LEU A 474 -2.89 -40.16 -33.93
C LEU A 474 -3.12 -39.00 -34.92
N LEU A 475 -4.01 -38.06 -34.57
CA LEU A 475 -4.25 -36.86 -35.35
C LEU A 475 -3.04 -35.91 -35.31
N ALA A 476 -2.44 -35.76 -34.15
CA ALA A 476 -1.28 -34.89 -33.95
C ALA A 476 -0.01 -35.40 -34.67
N GLU A 477 0.16 -36.74 -34.80
CA GLU A 477 1.27 -37.34 -35.54
C GLU A 477 1.23 -37.03 -37.04
N ASN A 478 0.02 -36.86 -37.61
CA ASN A 478 -0.18 -36.71 -39.06
C ASN A 478 -0.43 -35.26 -39.50
N GLN A 479 -0.26 -34.29 -38.63
CA GLN A 479 -0.51 -32.88 -38.91
C GLN A 479 0.65 -32.00 -38.46
N LEU A 480 0.72 -30.76 -38.98
CA LEU A 480 1.67 -29.78 -38.49
C LEU A 480 1.33 -29.46 -37.02
N PRO A 481 2.29 -29.51 -36.09
CA PRO A 481 2.04 -29.35 -34.66
C PRO A 481 1.27 -28.07 -34.32
N ARG A 482 1.45 -27.01 -35.09
CA ARG A 482 0.73 -25.74 -34.89
C ARG A 482 -0.76 -25.86 -35.19
N ILE A 483 -1.12 -26.54 -36.26
CA ILE A 483 -2.53 -26.74 -36.67
C ILE A 483 -3.25 -27.60 -35.65
N ALA A 484 -2.62 -28.73 -35.25
CA ALA A 484 -3.18 -29.59 -34.21
C ALA A 484 -3.36 -28.87 -32.88
N PHE A 485 -2.37 -28.02 -32.49
CA PHE A 485 -2.44 -27.24 -31.28
C PHE A 485 -3.55 -26.17 -31.32
N ASP A 486 -3.62 -25.39 -32.40
CA ASP A 486 -4.60 -24.29 -32.53
C ASP A 486 -6.04 -24.81 -32.56
N SER A 487 -6.29 -25.91 -33.29
CA SER A 487 -7.61 -26.57 -33.36
C SER A 487 -8.02 -27.18 -32.03
N LEU A 488 -7.11 -27.86 -31.33
CA LEU A 488 -7.36 -28.38 -29.98
C LEU A 488 -7.67 -27.27 -28.99
N LYS A 489 -6.88 -26.19 -29.00
CA LYS A 489 -7.07 -25.00 -28.13
C LYS A 489 -8.45 -24.40 -28.32
N GLN A 490 -8.90 -24.26 -29.58
CA GLN A 490 -10.23 -23.76 -29.87
C GLN A 490 -11.33 -24.70 -29.30
N THR A 491 -11.21 -26.01 -29.51
CA THR A 491 -12.17 -27.01 -28.99
C THR A 491 -12.21 -26.96 -27.46
N LEU A 492 -11.07 -26.98 -26.78
CA LEU A 492 -11.01 -26.92 -25.30
C LEU A 492 -11.55 -25.58 -24.74
N SER A 493 -11.34 -24.48 -25.46
CA SER A 493 -11.88 -23.18 -25.05
C SER A 493 -13.40 -23.12 -25.16
N GLU A 494 -13.97 -23.72 -26.20
CA GLU A 494 -15.43 -23.83 -26.37
C GLU A 494 -16.05 -24.72 -25.30
N ILE A 495 -15.44 -25.85 -25.00
CA ILE A 495 -15.88 -26.77 -23.94
C ILE A 495 -15.84 -26.00 -22.59
N SER A 496 -14.75 -25.30 -22.29
CA SER A 496 -14.62 -24.53 -21.06
C SER A 496 -15.71 -23.47 -20.93
N ARG A 497 -16.07 -22.78 -22.02
CA ARG A 497 -17.17 -21.81 -22.04
C ARG A 497 -18.50 -22.47 -21.64
N ILE A 498 -18.82 -23.64 -22.22
CA ILE A 498 -20.07 -24.35 -21.91
C ILE A 498 -20.06 -24.82 -20.44
N VAL A 499 -18.95 -25.38 -19.95
CA VAL A 499 -18.81 -25.78 -18.55
C VAL A 499 -19.09 -24.59 -17.61
N HIS A 500 -18.54 -23.43 -17.90
CA HIS A 500 -18.78 -22.21 -17.11
C HIS A 500 -20.23 -21.73 -17.21
N GLU A 501 -20.89 -21.86 -18.35
CA GLU A 501 -22.33 -21.50 -18.52
C GLU A 501 -23.23 -22.32 -17.60
N TYR A 502 -22.93 -23.61 -17.43
CA TYR A 502 -23.67 -24.52 -16.55
C TYR A 502 -23.20 -24.46 -15.07
N GLY A 503 -22.30 -23.50 -14.71
CA GLY A 503 -21.83 -23.35 -13.34
C GLY A 503 -20.78 -24.36 -12.91
N GLY A 504 -20.16 -25.05 -13.86
CA GLY A 504 -19.05 -25.94 -13.61
C GLY A 504 -17.73 -25.21 -13.45
N ILE A 505 -16.78 -25.83 -12.75
CA ILE A 505 -15.43 -25.37 -12.58
C ILE A 505 -14.49 -26.21 -13.42
N VAL A 506 -13.75 -25.55 -14.35
CA VAL A 506 -12.70 -26.21 -15.13
C VAL A 506 -11.46 -26.33 -14.24
N ASN A 507 -11.13 -27.55 -13.84
CA ASN A 507 -10.07 -27.79 -12.88
C ASN A 507 -8.68 -27.84 -13.54
N LYS A 508 -8.53 -28.73 -14.52
CA LYS A 508 -7.21 -28.94 -15.19
C LYS A 508 -7.38 -29.32 -16.64
N ASN A 509 -6.45 -28.89 -17.46
CA ASN A 509 -6.21 -29.45 -18.79
C ASN A 509 -5.31 -30.68 -18.63
N LEU A 510 -5.75 -31.81 -19.20
CA LEU A 510 -5.08 -33.10 -19.12
C LEU A 510 -4.57 -33.52 -20.51
N GLY A 511 -3.72 -32.68 -21.10
CA GLY A 511 -3.28 -32.88 -22.49
C GLY A 511 -4.38 -32.49 -23.48
N ASP A 512 -5.02 -33.49 -24.08
CA ASP A 512 -6.11 -33.37 -25.04
C ASP A 512 -7.52 -33.42 -24.37
N GLY A 513 -7.59 -33.41 -23.04
CA GLY A 513 -8.82 -33.50 -22.29
C GLY A 513 -8.92 -32.45 -21.18
N LEU A 514 -10.09 -32.42 -20.54
CA LEU A 514 -10.42 -31.55 -19.42
C LEU A 514 -10.95 -32.34 -18.22
N LEU A 515 -10.55 -31.94 -17.03
CA LEU A 515 -11.18 -32.30 -15.77
C LEU A 515 -12.02 -31.12 -15.27
N CYS A 516 -13.31 -31.36 -15.11
CA CYS A 516 -14.24 -30.37 -14.59
C CYS A 516 -15.02 -30.94 -13.41
N PHE A 517 -15.63 -30.11 -12.59
CA PHE A 517 -16.55 -30.58 -11.55
C PHE A 517 -17.68 -29.58 -11.32
N PHE A 518 -18.80 -30.06 -10.82
CA PHE A 518 -20.03 -29.33 -10.55
C PHE A 518 -20.44 -29.55 -9.10
N GLY A 519 -21.15 -28.61 -8.49
CA GLY A 519 -21.71 -28.76 -7.16
C GLY A 519 -20.99 -28.00 -6.07
N TYR A 520 -20.10 -27.07 -6.43
CA TYR A 520 -19.41 -26.24 -5.44
C TYR A 520 -19.40 -24.78 -5.85
N SER A 521 -19.78 -23.90 -4.94
CA SER A 521 -19.66 -22.45 -5.09
C SER A 521 -18.50 -21.93 -4.28
N LEU A 522 -17.46 -21.43 -4.97
CA LEU A 522 -16.31 -20.77 -4.33
C LEU A 522 -16.70 -19.50 -3.58
N GLU A 523 -17.75 -18.81 -4.03
CA GLU A 523 -18.22 -17.58 -3.42
C GLU A 523 -18.88 -17.81 -2.07
N ARG A 524 -19.65 -18.92 -1.94
CA ARG A 524 -20.44 -19.26 -0.75
C ARG A 524 -19.80 -20.33 0.14
N ASP A 525 -18.76 -21.03 -0.35
CA ASP A 525 -18.17 -22.23 0.27
C ASP A 525 -19.23 -23.32 0.58
N GLU A 526 -20.19 -23.47 -0.35
CA GLU A 526 -21.33 -24.37 -0.21
C GLU A 526 -21.45 -25.32 -1.40
N THR A 527 -22.07 -26.51 -1.16
CA THR A 527 -22.40 -27.47 -2.18
C THR A 527 -23.78 -27.14 -2.74
N THR A 528 -23.96 -27.17 -4.09
CA THR A 528 -25.26 -27.02 -4.74
C THR A 528 -25.92 -28.38 -4.95
N PHE A 529 -27.25 -28.47 -4.91
CA PHE A 529 -27.96 -29.74 -4.96
C PHE A 529 -28.22 -30.24 -6.38
N ASP A 530 -28.21 -29.39 -7.40
CA ASP A 530 -28.51 -29.64 -8.81
C ASP A 530 -27.29 -30.01 -9.67
N HIS A 531 -26.20 -30.37 -9.04
CA HIS A 531 -24.89 -30.53 -9.71
C HIS A 531 -24.84 -31.73 -10.69
N ALA A 532 -25.58 -32.82 -10.40
CA ALA A 532 -25.62 -34.00 -11.28
C ALA A 532 -26.39 -33.69 -12.57
N GLU A 533 -27.52 -33.00 -12.45
CA GLU A 533 -28.35 -32.55 -13.58
C GLU A 533 -27.57 -31.58 -14.46
N LYS A 534 -26.99 -30.51 -13.86
CA LYS A 534 -26.19 -29.52 -14.59
C LYS A 534 -24.97 -30.12 -15.28
N ALA A 535 -24.32 -31.11 -14.67
CA ALA A 535 -23.22 -31.84 -15.30
C ALA A 535 -23.67 -32.63 -16.52
N LEU A 536 -24.80 -33.32 -16.43
CA LEU A 536 -25.35 -34.08 -17.56
C LEU A 536 -25.83 -33.17 -18.69
N GLU A 537 -26.57 -32.10 -18.38
CA GLU A 537 -27.00 -31.10 -19.35
C GLU A 537 -25.81 -30.45 -20.07
N CYS A 538 -24.78 -30.07 -19.29
CA CYS A 538 -23.54 -29.57 -19.83
C CYS A 538 -22.89 -30.56 -20.80
N ALA A 539 -22.76 -31.83 -20.41
CA ALA A 539 -22.15 -32.86 -21.23
C ALA A 539 -22.93 -33.07 -22.54
N ILE A 540 -24.28 -33.09 -22.48
CA ILE A 540 -25.15 -33.18 -23.66
C ILE A 540 -24.97 -31.97 -24.57
N LYS A 541 -24.94 -30.76 -23.99
CA LYS A 541 -24.74 -29.51 -24.74
C LYS A 541 -23.39 -29.48 -25.44
N ILE A 542 -22.33 -29.93 -24.76
CA ILE A 542 -21.00 -30.07 -25.35
C ILE A 542 -21.04 -30.96 -26.58
N GLN A 543 -21.66 -32.15 -26.50
CA GLN A 543 -21.78 -33.09 -27.63
C GLN A 543 -22.63 -32.49 -28.77
N LYS A 544 -23.78 -31.88 -28.44
CA LYS A 544 -24.68 -31.27 -29.44
C LYS A 544 -24.07 -30.03 -30.13
N GLU A 545 -23.15 -29.33 -29.50
CA GLU A 545 -22.40 -28.25 -30.15
C GLU A 545 -21.16 -28.75 -30.92
N ASN A 546 -20.49 -29.80 -30.40
CA ASN A 546 -19.26 -30.30 -31.01
C ASN A 546 -19.50 -31.07 -32.31
N VAL A 547 -20.51 -31.95 -32.36
CA VAL A 547 -20.73 -32.84 -33.52
C VAL A 547 -21.00 -32.07 -34.82
N PRO A 548 -21.87 -31.06 -34.88
CA PRO A 548 -22.06 -30.26 -36.11
C PRO A 548 -20.78 -29.55 -36.55
N LYS A 549 -19.98 -29.00 -35.63
CA LYS A 549 -18.69 -28.37 -35.92
C LYS A 549 -17.70 -29.37 -36.48
N MET A 550 -17.63 -30.53 -35.87
CA MET A 550 -16.79 -31.64 -36.33
C MET A 550 -17.18 -32.11 -37.74
N LEU A 551 -18.45 -32.19 -38.07
CA LEU A 551 -18.92 -32.55 -39.44
C LEU A 551 -18.50 -31.45 -40.44
N ALA A 552 -18.69 -30.19 -40.09
CA ALA A 552 -18.26 -29.06 -40.93
C ALA A 552 -16.72 -29.03 -41.12
N ALA A 553 -15.95 -29.39 -40.12
CA ALA A 553 -14.51 -29.54 -40.23
C ALA A 553 -14.12 -30.72 -41.12
N ALA A 554 -14.83 -31.85 -41.03
CA ALA A 554 -14.59 -33.00 -41.86
C ALA A 554 -14.81 -32.70 -43.34
N GLU A 555 -15.86 -31.96 -43.71
CA GLU A 555 -16.14 -31.51 -45.07
C GLU A 555 -14.98 -30.63 -45.62
N LYS A 556 -14.39 -29.80 -44.79
CA LYS A 556 -13.25 -28.94 -45.15
C LYS A 556 -11.90 -29.63 -45.07
N LYS A 557 -11.86 -30.91 -44.70
CA LYS A 557 -10.64 -31.68 -44.41
C LYS A 557 -9.76 -31.09 -43.30
N GLU A 558 -10.40 -30.37 -42.36
CA GLU A 558 -9.78 -29.88 -41.17
C GLU A 558 -9.72 -30.95 -40.05
N PRO A 559 -8.92 -30.76 -38.97
CA PRO A 559 -8.88 -31.70 -37.87
C PRO A 559 -10.26 -31.91 -37.23
N VAL A 560 -10.64 -33.13 -36.97
CA VAL A 560 -11.90 -33.48 -36.31
C VAL A 560 -11.60 -33.96 -34.89
N HIS A 561 -12.36 -33.47 -33.92
CA HIS A 561 -12.18 -33.74 -32.49
C HIS A 561 -13.44 -34.44 -31.94
N PRO A 562 -13.59 -35.75 -32.12
CA PRO A 562 -14.68 -36.48 -31.48
C PRO A 562 -14.43 -36.53 -29.97
N LEU A 563 -15.46 -36.27 -29.19
CA LEU A 563 -15.38 -36.22 -27.75
C LEU A 563 -16.02 -37.45 -27.10
N ARG A 564 -15.46 -37.86 -25.98
CA ARG A 564 -16.04 -38.79 -25.01
C ARG A 564 -16.09 -38.13 -23.65
N ILE A 565 -17.19 -38.37 -22.92
CA ILE A 565 -17.43 -37.71 -21.65
C ILE A 565 -17.83 -38.73 -20.60
N GLY A 566 -17.11 -38.72 -19.45
CA GLY A 566 -17.42 -39.52 -18.30
C GLY A 566 -17.80 -38.68 -17.12
N ILE A 567 -18.95 -38.94 -16.47
CA ILE A 567 -19.43 -38.19 -15.31
C ILE A 567 -19.69 -39.11 -14.12
N ASN A 568 -19.27 -38.69 -12.94
CA ASN A 568 -19.52 -39.44 -11.71
C ASN A 568 -19.73 -38.53 -10.51
N THR A 569 -20.79 -38.81 -9.75
CA THR A 569 -21.09 -38.13 -8.49
C THR A 569 -20.56 -38.94 -7.30
N SER A 570 -19.78 -38.31 -6.46
CA SER A 570 -19.22 -38.96 -5.26
C SER A 570 -18.72 -37.94 -4.24
N SER A 571 -18.48 -38.42 -3.01
CA SER A 571 -17.71 -37.69 -2.04
C SER A 571 -16.23 -37.63 -2.47
N VAL A 572 -15.67 -36.42 -2.50
CA VAL A 572 -14.27 -36.15 -2.86
C VAL A 572 -13.67 -35.13 -1.90
N TYR A 573 -12.37 -35.13 -1.76
CA TYR A 573 -11.67 -34.05 -1.13
C TYR A 573 -11.46 -32.92 -2.15
N LEU A 574 -12.02 -31.74 -1.86
CA LEU A 574 -11.94 -30.52 -2.67
C LEU A 574 -11.17 -29.45 -1.91
N GLY A 575 -10.11 -28.92 -2.47
CA GLY A 575 -9.31 -27.87 -1.87
C GLY A 575 -7.92 -27.74 -2.48
N ASN A 576 -7.02 -27.00 -1.79
CA ASN A 576 -5.66 -26.81 -2.24
C ASN A 576 -4.77 -28.02 -1.87
N LEU A 577 -4.28 -28.72 -2.87
CA LEU A 577 -3.26 -29.78 -2.74
C LEU A 577 -1.85 -29.29 -3.06
N GLY A 578 -1.70 -28.02 -3.47
CA GLY A 578 -0.41 -27.44 -3.81
C GLY A 578 0.48 -27.18 -2.60
N THR A 579 1.65 -26.58 -2.88
CA THR A 579 2.61 -26.15 -1.86
C THR A 579 2.29 -24.75 -1.34
N GLU A 580 3.04 -24.26 -0.36
CA GLU A 580 2.92 -22.90 0.18
C GLU A 580 3.05 -21.80 -0.91
N ASN A 581 3.79 -22.09 -2.00
CA ASN A 581 4.07 -21.13 -3.06
C ASN A 581 3.22 -21.33 -4.34
N ARG A 582 2.45 -22.40 -4.42
CA ARG A 582 1.63 -22.74 -5.59
C ARG A 582 0.30 -23.34 -5.16
N ILE A 583 -0.79 -22.62 -5.40
CA ILE A 583 -2.13 -23.18 -5.25
C ILE A 583 -2.37 -24.18 -6.39
N ASP A 584 -2.84 -25.35 -6.03
CA ASP A 584 -3.42 -26.35 -6.92
C ASP A 584 -4.80 -26.69 -6.35
N PHE A 585 -5.81 -25.87 -6.68
CA PHE A 585 -7.18 -26.09 -6.23
C PHE A 585 -7.78 -27.19 -7.08
N THR A 586 -8.03 -28.36 -6.49
CA THR A 586 -8.39 -29.57 -7.22
C THR A 586 -9.27 -30.51 -6.40
N VAL A 587 -9.79 -31.50 -7.08
CA VAL A 587 -10.58 -32.61 -6.51
C VAL A 587 -9.77 -33.91 -6.50
N VAL A 588 -9.83 -34.64 -5.41
CA VAL A 588 -9.14 -35.93 -5.25
C VAL A 588 -10.03 -36.94 -4.55
N GLY A 589 -10.01 -38.17 -5.05
CA GLY A 589 -10.78 -39.26 -4.46
C GLY A 589 -11.00 -40.42 -5.44
N ASN A 590 -11.49 -41.56 -4.96
CA ASN A 590 -11.78 -42.72 -5.78
C ASN A 590 -12.84 -42.41 -6.86
N GLY A 591 -13.81 -41.56 -6.52
CA GLY A 591 -14.84 -41.13 -7.46
C GLY A 591 -14.30 -40.31 -8.64
N VAL A 592 -13.22 -39.56 -8.46
CA VAL A 592 -12.53 -38.84 -9.54
C VAL A 592 -11.88 -39.83 -10.49
N ASN A 593 -11.18 -40.82 -9.95
CA ASN A 593 -10.58 -41.90 -10.75
C ASN A 593 -11.63 -42.71 -11.50
N PHE A 594 -12.81 -42.92 -10.90
CA PHE A 594 -13.91 -43.63 -11.53
C PHE A 594 -14.50 -42.83 -12.69
N ALA A 595 -14.68 -41.49 -12.55
CA ALA A 595 -15.10 -40.61 -13.64
C ALA A 595 -14.14 -40.69 -14.85
N LYS A 596 -12.80 -40.73 -14.60
CA LYS A 596 -11.82 -40.93 -15.68
C LYS A 596 -11.92 -42.27 -16.36
N ARG A 597 -12.28 -43.33 -15.63
CA ARG A 597 -12.54 -44.69 -16.23
C ARG A 597 -13.82 -44.71 -17.06
N LEU A 598 -14.86 -44.03 -16.60
CA LEU A 598 -16.10 -43.87 -17.36
C LEU A 598 -15.79 -43.14 -18.68
N GLU A 599 -15.04 -42.06 -18.66
CA GLU A 599 -14.62 -41.37 -19.88
C GLU A 599 -13.89 -42.31 -20.83
N GLY A 600 -12.89 -43.08 -20.33
CA GLY A 600 -12.12 -44.03 -21.13
C GLY A 600 -12.94 -45.18 -21.72
N ALA A 601 -14.07 -45.55 -21.12
CA ALA A 601 -14.98 -46.58 -21.58
C ALA A 601 -16.16 -46.06 -22.43
N CYS A 602 -16.33 -44.73 -22.45
CA CYS A 602 -17.43 -44.07 -23.18
C CYS A 602 -17.23 -44.19 -24.71
N GLU A 603 -18.31 -44.43 -25.42
CA GLU A 603 -18.33 -44.32 -26.88
C GLU A 603 -18.12 -42.88 -27.36
N PRO A 604 -17.48 -42.65 -28.52
CA PRO A 604 -17.41 -41.32 -29.10
C PRO A 604 -18.80 -40.70 -29.25
N HIS A 605 -18.90 -39.38 -29.00
CA HIS A 605 -20.14 -38.59 -29.10
C HIS A 605 -21.20 -38.93 -28.05
N SER A 606 -20.89 -39.79 -27.04
CA SER A 606 -21.79 -40.17 -25.96
C SER A 606 -21.32 -39.60 -24.62
N VAL A 607 -22.18 -39.81 -23.61
CA VAL A 607 -21.89 -39.43 -22.20
C VAL A 607 -22.09 -40.70 -21.34
N LEU A 608 -21.08 -41.11 -20.59
CA LEU A 608 -21.16 -42.28 -19.72
C LEU A 608 -21.17 -41.82 -18.26
N MET A 609 -22.21 -42.24 -17.51
CA MET A 609 -22.41 -41.84 -16.13
C MET A 609 -22.38 -43.00 -15.15
N GLY A 610 -21.88 -42.72 -13.93
CA GLY A 610 -21.91 -43.64 -12.81
C GLY A 610 -23.28 -43.76 -12.16
N GLY A 611 -23.47 -44.84 -11.34
CA GLY A 611 -24.75 -45.17 -10.69
C GLY A 611 -25.30 -44.02 -9.86
N THR A 612 -24.51 -43.43 -8.97
CA THR A 612 -24.94 -42.33 -8.11
C THR A 612 -25.40 -41.09 -8.94
N THR A 613 -24.70 -40.77 -10.05
CA THR A 613 -25.13 -39.71 -10.95
C THR A 613 -26.49 -40.05 -11.57
N ARG A 614 -26.69 -41.30 -11.98
CA ARG A 614 -27.96 -41.77 -12.54
C ARG A 614 -29.10 -41.67 -11.53
N GLU A 615 -28.89 -42.12 -10.30
CA GLU A 615 -29.90 -42.06 -9.24
C GLU A 615 -30.35 -40.61 -8.95
N LEU A 616 -29.45 -39.65 -9.03
CA LEU A 616 -29.76 -38.22 -8.80
C LEU A 616 -30.54 -37.58 -9.97
N VAL A 617 -30.32 -38.05 -11.20
CA VAL A 617 -30.95 -37.52 -12.41
C VAL A 617 -32.27 -38.26 -12.75
N GLU A 618 -32.46 -39.53 -12.34
CA GLU A 618 -33.61 -40.35 -12.64
C GLU A 618 -34.97 -39.72 -12.22
N PRO A 619 -35.09 -39.09 -11.05
CA PRO A 619 -36.36 -38.47 -10.63
C PRO A 619 -36.87 -37.36 -11.55
N LEU A 620 -35.97 -36.78 -12.38
CA LEU A 620 -36.30 -35.68 -13.28
C LEU A 620 -37.04 -36.14 -14.54
N GLY A 621 -37.00 -37.46 -14.87
CA GLY A 621 -37.72 -38.07 -15.98
C GLY A 621 -37.31 -37.63 -17.39
N ILE A 622 -36.30 -36.76 -17.50
CA ILE A 622 -35.98 -36.02 -18.73
C ILE A 622 -35.07 -36.78 -19.70
N TYR A 623 -34.33 -37.81 -19.23
CA TYR A 623 -33.28 -38.50 -20.02
C TYR A 623 -33.41 -39.99 -19.99
N GLN A 624 -34.64 -40.54 -20.15
CA GLN A 624 -34.89 -41.97 -20.17
C GLN A 624 -34.66 -42.58 -21.57
N ASP A 625 -35.05 -41.85 -22.61
CA ASP A 625 -34.82 -42.25 -23.98
C ASP A 625 -33.34 -41.98 -24.36
N GLY A 626 -32.76 -42.90 -25.12
CA GLY A 626 -31.33 -42.84 -25.49
C GLY A 626 -30.35 -43.36 -24.45
N LEU A 627 -30.83 -43.81 -23.28
CA LEU A 627 -30.03 -44.35 -22.21
C LEU A 627 -29.83 -45.85 -22.37
N LYS A 628 -28.57 -46.33 -22.26
CA LYS A 628 -28.19 -47.75 -22.35
C LYS A 628 -27.39 -48.15 -21.12
N LYS A 629 -27.79 -49.25 -20.50
CA LYS A 629 -27.03 -49.83 -19.38
C LYS A 629 -25.77 -50.50 -19.89
N ARG A 630 -24.64 -50.26 -19.25
CA ARG A 630 -23.33 -50.86 -19.56
C ARG A 630 -22.66 -51.40 -18.30
N LEU A 631 -21.90 -52.48 -18.43
CA LEU A 631 -21.06 -52.99 -17.38
C LEU A 631 -19.62 -52.66 -17.68
N ILE A 632 -18.93 -52.02 -16.72
CA ILE A 632 -17.55 -51.60 -16.83
C ILE A 632 -16.71 -52.34 -15.80
N GLU A 633 -15.62 -52.97 -16.26
CA GLU A 633 -14.65 -53.65 -15.39
C GLU A 633 -13.77 -52.60 -14.67
N ILE A 634 -13.71 -52.67 -13.35
CA ILE A 634 -12.79 -51.88 -12.56
C ILE A 634 -11.46 -52.64 -12.46
N LYS A 635 -10.40 -52.09 -13.09
CA LYS A 635 -9.04 -52.63 -12.94
C LYS A 635 -8.66 -52.71 -11.44
N HIS A 636 -8.12 -53.85 -11.04
CA HIS A 636 -7.69 -54.24 -9.69
C HIS A 636 -8.73 -54.87 -8.77
N HIS A 637 -10.04 -54.87 -9.10
CA HIS A 637 -11.04 -55.54 -8.28
C HIS A 637 -11.81 -56.62 -9.02
N HIS A 638 -11.64 -56.78 -10.34
CA HIS A 638 -12.42 -57.66 -11.22
C HIS A 638 -13.94 -57.53 -11.04
N GLU A 639 -14.39 -56.42 -10.44
CA GLU A 639 -15.80 -56.15 -10.23
C GLU A 639 -16.36 -55.43 -11.45
N MET A 640 -17.51 -55.89 -11.92
CA MET A 640 -18.26 -55.24 -12.98
C MET A 640 -19.20 -54.22 -12.35
N VAL A 641 -18.99 -52.94 -12.65
CA VAL A 641 -19.83 -51.86 -12.14
C VAL A 641 -20.83 -51.41 -13.18
N GLU A 642 -22.06 -51.29 -12.77
CA GLU A 642 -23.14 -50.77 -13.60
C GLU A 642 -22.91 -49.28 -13.87
N SER A 643 -23.06 -48.88 -15.12
CA SER A 643 -22.98 -47.51 -15.63
C SER A 643 -24.00 -47.29 -16.74
N TRP A 644 -24.29 -46.05 -17.03
CA TRP A 644 -25.34 -45.71 -18.00
C TRP A 644 -24.76 -44.79 -19.04
N GLU A 645 -24.84 -45.21 -20.28
CA GLU A 645 -24.42 -44.43 -21.44
C GLU A 645 -25.61 -43.74 -22.04
N TYR A 646 -25.54 -42.41 -22.16
CA TYR A 646 -26.53 -41.58 -22.82
C TYR A 646 -26.02 -41.17 -24.19
N ASP A 647 -26.85 -41.40 -25.22
CA ASP A 647 -26.60 -40.94 -26.59
C ASP A 647 -27.39 -39.69 -26.88
N PRO A 648 -26.72 -38.48 -26.99
CA PRO A 648 -27.42 -37.24 -27.29
C PRO A 648 -28.13 -37.20 -28.65
N TYR A 649 -27.85 -38.17 -29.55
CA TYR A 649 -28.40 -38.32 -30.90
C TYR A 649 -29.23 -39.57 -31.09
N TRP A 650 -29.84 -40.10 -30.01
CA TRP A 650 -30.65 -41.31 -30.04
C TRP A 650 -31.86 -41.19 -31.00
N ASP A 651 -32.41 -39.99 -31.18
CA ASP A 651 -33.52 -39.62 -32.06
C ASP A 651 -33.06 -39.06 -33.42
N GLU A 652 -31.77 -38.76 -33.59
CA GLU A 652 -31.16 -38.18 -34.80
C GLU A 652 -30.19 -39.20 -35.46
N LEU A 653 -30.70 -40.33 -35.92
CA LEU A 653 -29.88 -41.45 -36.40
C LEU A 653 -28.93 -41.05 -37.53
N GLU A 654 -29.37 -40.18 -38.45
CA GLU A 654 -28.56 -39.70 -39.56
C GLU A 654 -27.34 -38.92 -39.06
N MET A 655 -27.54 -38.02 -38.11
CA MET A 655 -26.45 -37.25 -37.45
C MET A 655 -25.44 -38.14 -36.75
N ARG A 656 -25.96 -39.17 -36.04
CA ARG A 656 -25.13 -40.18 -35.37
C ARG A 656 -24.26 -40.95 -36.34
N VAL A 657 -24.85 -41.41 -37.47
CA VAL A 657 -24.15 -42.17 -38.53
C VAL A 657 -23.10 -41.27 -39.19
N ALA A 658 -23.44 -39.99 -39.50
CA ALA A 658 -22.52 -39.05 -40.09
C ALA A 658 -21.32 -38.78 -39.15
N ALA A 659 -21.57 -38.57 -37.85
CA ALA A 659 -20.51 -38.32 -36.85
C ALA A 659 -19.54 -39.52 -36.75
N ASN A 660 -20.08 -40.75 -36.70
CA ASN A 660 -19.28 -41.97 -36.69
C ASN A 660 -18.48 -42.15 -37.98
N ASN A 661 -19.02 -41.83 -39.14
CA ASN A 661 -18.31 -41.93 -40.40
C ASN A 661 -17.18 -40.87 -40.49
N ALA A 662 -17.41 -39.63 -40.06
CA ALA A 662 -16.38 -38.59 -39.98
C ALA A 662 -15.21 -39.01 -39.08
N TYR A 663 -15.53 -39.58 -37.89
CA TYR A 663 -14.51 -40.14 -36.98
C TYR A 663 -13.73 -41.28 -37.63
N ARG A 664 -14.42 -42.22 -38.26
CA ARG A 664 -13.78 -43.40 -38.92
C ARG A 664 -12.89 -42.94 -40.08
N SER A 665 -13.33 -41.99 -40.90
CA SER A 665 -12.57 -41.47 -42.02
C SER A 665 -11.27 -40.79 -41.53
N SER A 666 -11.34 -39.99 -40.44
CA SER A 666 -10.17 -39.34 -39.87
C SER A 666 -9.16 -40.33 -39.25
N THR A 667 -9.65 -41.42 -38.64
CA THR A 667 -8.79 -42.44 -38.05
C THR A 667 -8.23 -43.42 -39.10
N HIS A 668 -8.95 -43.64 -40.22
CA HIS A 668 -8.46 -44.46 -41.35
C HIS A 668 -7.35 -43.71 -42.12
N GLN A 669 -7.44 -42.41 -42.29
CA GLN A 669 -6.35 -41.58 -42.88
C GLN A 669 -5.11 -41.54 -41.97
N ALA A 670 -5.29 -41.62 -40.64
CA ALA A 670 -4.20 -41.64 -39.65
C ALA A 670 -3.55 -43.03 -39.45
N ARG A 671 -4.23 -44.11 -39.89
CA ARG A 671 -3.64 -45.46 -39.78
C ARG A 671 -2.84 -45.75 -41.05
N ALA A 672 -1.57 -45.47 -41.04
CA ALA A 672 -0.64 -45.80 -42.12
C ALA A 672 -0.39 -47.30 -42.33
N GLU A 673 -1.07 -48.16 -41.56
CA GLU A 673 -0.98 -49.61 -41.78
C GLU A 673 -1.88 -50.06 -42.94
N LYS A 674 -1.24 -50.52 -43.98
CA LYS A 674 -1.88 -51.10 -45.13
C LYS A 674 -2.65 -52.33 -44.66
N ARG A 675 -4.00 -52.35 -44.85
CA ARG A 675 -4.85 -53.50 -44.59
C ARG A 675 -5.22 -54.15 -45.91
N TRP A 676 -5.13 -55.43 -45.93
CA TRP A 676 -5.52 -56.25 -47.09
C TRP A 676 -6.85 -56.91 -46.81
N ARG A 677 -7.81 -56.74 -47.73
CA ARG A 677 -9.09 -57.43 -47.68
C ARG A 677 -8.90 -58.81 -48.26
N VAL A 678 -9.61 -59.81 -47.69
CA VAL A 678 -9.61 -61.18 -48.20
C VAL A 678 -10.65 -61.27 -49.31
N ASP A 679 -10.14 -61.52 -50.55
CA ASP A 679 -11.03 -61.67 -51.75
C ASP A 679 -11.44 -63.11 -52.04
N LEU A 680 -10.72 -64.08 -51.49
CA LEU A 680 -10.98 -65.53 -51.63
C LEU A 680 -11.09 -66.16 -50.24
N PRO A 681 -12.18 -65.86 -49.50
CA PRO A 681 -12.39 -66.40 -48.17
C PRO A 681 -12.43 -67.92 -48.11
N ASP A 682 -12.98 -68.55 -49.12
CA ASP A 682 -13.09 -70.03 -49.23
C ASP A 682 -11.75 -70.77 -49.37
N ASN A 683 -10.69 -70.03 -49.71
CA ASN A 683 -9.34 -70.58 -49.77
C ASN A 683 -8.59 -70.56 -48.43
N LEU A 684 -9.16 -69.92 -47.41
CA LEU A 684 -8.52 -69.75 -46.07
C LEU A 684 -9.42 -70.38 -44.99
N ILE A 685 -8.87 -71.24 -44.22
CA ILE A 685 -9.52 -71.89 -43.09
C ILE A 685 -8.94 -71.25 -41.83
N VAL A 686 -9.81 -70.62 -41.06
CA VAL A 686 -9.43 -70.00 -39.78
C VAL A 686 -10.05 -70.81 -38.66
N THR A 687 -9.20 -71.38 -37.78
CA THR A 687 -9.67 -72.15 -36.63
C THR A 687 -9.11 -71.50 -35.35
N THR A 688 -9.99 -71.36 -34.39
CA THR A 688 -9.60 -70.86 -33.03
C THR A 688 -10.06 -71.90 -32.02
N ASN A 689 -9.58 -71.82 -30.77
CA ASN A 689 -10.04 -72.60 -29.63
C ASN A 689 -11.52 -72.34 -29.28
N MET A 690 -12.19 -71.35 -29.95
CA MET A 690 -13.60 -70.97 -29.77
C MET A 690 -14.46 -71.36 -31.02
N GLY A 691 -13.88 -72.05 -31.96
CA GLY A 691 -14.55 -72.49 -33.18
C GLY A 691 -13.90 -72.02 -34.47
N THR A 692 -14.48 -72.40 -35.60
CA THR A 692 -14.09 -71.96 -36.96
C THR A 692 -14.64 -70.59 -37.23
N GLY A 693 -13.81 -69.73 -37.86
CA GLY A 693 -14.15 -68.39 -38.22
C GLY A 693 -13.80 -68.04 -39.68
N GLU A 694 -14.23 -66.91 -40.12
CA GLU A 694 -13.94 -66.35 -41.44
C GLU A 694 -12.92 -65.16 -41.28
N LEU A 695 -11.87 -65.17 -42.10
CA LEU A 695 -10.93 -64.02 -42.12
C LEU A 695 -11.46 -62.93 -43.05
N VAL A 696 -11.70 -61.73 -42.52
CA VAL A 696 -12.28 -60.60 -43.26
C VAL A 696 -11.21 -59.69 -43.83
N ASN A 697 -10.20 -59.31 -42.99
CA ASN A 697 -9.05 -58.53 -43.39
C ASN A 697 -7.87 -58.76 -42.44
N PHE A 698 -6.70 -58.40 -42.85
CA PHE A 698 -5.46 -58.52 -42.08
C PHE A 698 -4.52 -57.36 -42.31
N SER A 699 -3.65 -57.12 -41.36
CA SER A 699 -2.61 -56.13 -41.37
C SER A 699 -1.28 -56.68 -40.77
N SER A 700 -0.26 -55.87 -40.77
CA SER A 700 1.03 -56.22 -40.11
C SER A 700 0.94 -56.42 -38.58
N THR A 701 -0.13 -55.97 -37.89
CA THR A 701 -0.28 -56.06 -36.44
C THR A 701 -1.39 -57.01 -35.98
N GLY A 702 -2.31 -57.40 -36.88
CA GLY A 702 -3.43 -58.26 -36.52
C GLY A 702 -4.42 -58.52 -37.61
N LEU A 703 -5.50 -59.18 -37.24
CA LEU A 703 -6.55 -59.71 -38.15
C LEU A 703 -7.92 -59.21 -37.77
N SER A 704 -8.85 -59.16 -38.71
CA SER A 704 -10.29 -59.16 -38.41
C SER A 704 -10.91 -60.50 -38.79
N ILE A 705 -11.47 -61.15 -37.78
CA ILE A 705 -12.09 -62.50 -37.95
C ILE A 705 -13.54 -62.48 -37.48
N LYS A 706 -14.35 -63.23 -38.18
CA LYS A 706 -15.77 -63.47 -37.86
C LYS A 706 -15.87 -64.78 -37.12
N LEU A 707 -16.48 -64.76 -35.92
CA LEU A 707 -16.62 -65.93 -35.06
C LEU A 707 -18.10 -66.17 -34.71
N PRO A 708 -18.53 -67.41 -34.33
CA PRO A 708 -19.91 -67.69 -33.98
C PRO A 708 -20.39 -67.10 -32.66
N SER A 709 -19.49 -66.65 -31.78
CA SER A 709 -19.82 -66.05 -30.50
C SER A 709 -19.08 -64.74 -30.24
N LEU A 710 -19.72 -63.76 -29.50
CA LEU A 710 -19.10 -62.51 -29.11
C LEU A 710 -18.10 -62.80 -28.00
N LEU A 711 -16.88 -62.30 -28.21
CA LEU A 711 -15.75 -62.37 -27.23
C LEU A 711 -15.49 -61.06 -26.62
N VAL A 712 -15.15 -61.07 -25.33
CA VAL A 712 -14.78 -59.85 -24.59
C VAL A 712 -13.41 -59.34 -24.99
N LYS A 713 -13.23 -58.02 -24.95
CA LYS A 713 -11.95 -57.36 -25.19
C LYS A 713 -10.92 -57.89 -24.19
N GLY A 714 -9.73 -58.23 -24.67
CA GLY A 714 -8.66 -58.78 -23.86
C GLY A 714 -8.61 -60.31 -23.81
N ALA A 715 -9.65 -61.03 -24.35
CA ALA A 715 -9.64 -62.46 -24.46
C ALA A 715 -8.46 -62.93 -25.32
N VAL A 716 -7.72 -63.91 -24.86
CA VAL A 716 -6.60 -64.53 -25.59
C VAL A 716 -7.04 -65.81 -26.19
N LEU A 717 -6.82 -65.93 -27.51
CA LEU A 717 -7.18 -67.09 -28.28
C LEU A 717 -5.97 -67.74 -28.96
N THR A 718 -6.06 -68.96 -29.31
CA THR A 718 -5.15 -69.63 -30.24
C THR A 718 -5.79 -69.61 -31.65
N LEU A 719 -4.98 -69.22 -32.62
CA LEU A 719 -5.38 -69.13 -34.03
C LEU A 719 -4.54 -70.11 -34.83
N ASN A 720 -5.21 -70.92 -35.61
CA ASN A 720 -4.59 -71.73 -36.66
C ASN A 720 -5.12 -71.26 -38.01
N LEU A 721 -4.19 -71.04 -38.94
CA LEU A 721 -4.49 -70.63 -40.30
C LEU A 721 -4.08 -71.76 -41.25
N ASP A 722 -4.98 -72.11 -42.15
CA ASP A 722 -4.66 -73.05 -43.20
C ASP A 722 -5.26 -72.60 -44.55
N SER A 723 -4.81 -73.20 -45.65
CA SER A 723 -5.38 -73.04 -46.94
C SER A 723 -6.18 -74.27 -47.29
N SER A 724 -7.20 -74.16 -48.15
CA SER A 724 -8.02 -75.26 -48.60
C SER A 724 -7.24 -76.50 -49.16
N ASP A 725 -5.98 -76.24 -49.59
CA ASP A 725 -5.05 -77.28 -50.08
C ASP A 725 -4.04 -77.77 -49.05
N GLY A 726 -4.14 -77.32 -47.78
CA GLY A 726 -3.25 -77.63 -46.65
C GLY A 726 -1.82 -77.17 -46.75
N ARG A 727 -1.48 -76.24 -47.69
CA ARG A 727 -0.11 -75.76 -47.91
C ARG A 727 0.26 -74.59 -47.00
N LEU A 728 -0.74 -73.76 -46.62
CA LEU A 728 -0.46 -72.60 -45.73
C LEU A 728 -0.01 -73.12 -44.35
N LYS A 729 -0.71 -74.05 -43.75
CA LYS A 729 -0.37 -74.61 -42.47
C LYS A 729 1.06 -75.18 -42.42
N LYS A 730 1.46 -75.97 -43.37
CA LYS A 730 2.84 -76.52 -43.49
C LYS A 730 3.91 -75.44 -43.55
N LYS A 731 3.66 -74.32 -44.24
CA LYS A 731 4.57 -73.19 -44.34
C LYS A 731 4.67 -72.42 -43.01
N LEU A 732 3.55 -72.23 -42.32
CA LEU A 732 3.53 -71.53 -41.01
C LEU A 732 4.18 -72.45 -39.94
N GLU A 733 3.97 -73.74 -39.94
CA GLU A 733 4.61 -74.68 -39.02
C GLU A 733 6.13 -74.73 -39.16
N ALA A 734 6.63 -74.65 -40.42
CA ALA A 734 8.09 -74.53 -40.70
C ALA A 734 8.77 -73.33 -40.09
N GLN A 735 8.00 -72.27 -39.70
CA GLN A 735 8.47 -71.03 -39.06
C GLN A 735 8.04 -70.95 -37.58
N GLY A 736 7.57 -72.09 -37.00
CA GLY A 736 7.08 -72.09 -35.61
C GLY A 736 5.76 -71.40 -35.37
N LEU A 737 4.98 -71.10 -36.47
CA LEU A 737 3.71 -70.36 -36.42
C LEU A 737 2.49 -71.28 -36.69
N GLY A 738 2.58 -72.57 -36.45
CA GLY A 738 1.46 -73.51 -36.62
C GLY A 738 0.29 -73.14 -35.72
N THR A 739 0.54 -72.55 -34.58
CA THR A 739 -0.47 -71.98 -33.65
C THR A 739 -0.03 -70.60 -33.25
N ILE A 740 -0.85 -69.56 -33.48
CA ILE A 740 -0.54 -68.13 -33.22
C ILE A 740 -1.43 -67.67 -32.04
N SER A 741 -0.82 -67.08 -31.04
CA SER A 741 -1.59 -66.46 -29.97
C SER A 741 -2.09 -65.08 -30.41
N ILE A 742 -3.37 -64.84 -30.22
CA ILE A 742 -4.03 -63.57 -30.56
C ILE A 742 -4.83 -63.02 -29.39
N GLU A 743 -4.98 -61.71 -29.30
CA GLU A 743 -5.74 -61.03 -28.28
C GLU A 743 -6.87 -60.20 -28.92
N VAL A 744 -8.09 -60.37 -28.44
CA VAL A 744 -9.24 -59.61 -28.89
C VAL A 744 -9.11 -58.17 -28.44
N ARG A 745 -9.14 -57.24 -29.39
CA ARG A 745 -9.07 -55.80 -29.13
C ARG A 745 -10.45 -55.15 -29.17
N TRP A 746 -11.32 -55.60 -30.00
CA TRP A 746 -12.74 -55.21 -30.12
C TRP A 746 -13.56 -56.30 -30.74
N GLY A 747 -14.89 -56.30 -30.48
CA GLY A 747 -15.84 -57.20 -31.10
C GLY A 747 -17.23 -56.57 -31.15
N PHE A 748 -17.97 -56.82 -32.19
CA PHE A 748 -19.38 -56.40 -32.29
C PHE A 748 -20.18 -57.40 -33.14
N GLN A 749 -21.48 -57.33 -33.00
CA GLN A 749 -22.41 -58.11 -33.79
C GLN A 749 -22.52 -57.57 -35.20
N ASP A 750 -22.36 -58.42 -36.18
CA ASP A 750 -22.53 -58.15 -37.61
C ASP A 750 -23.72 -58.98 -38.12
N ASN A 751 -24.26 -58.66 -39.28
CA ASN A 751 -25.47 -59.27 -39.87
C ASN A 751 -25.41 -60.84 -40.02
N LYS A 752 -24.23 -61.41 -39.95
CA LYS A 752 -23.99 -62.84 -40.14
C LYS A 752 -23.04 -63.42 -39.04
N GLY A 753 -22.97 -62.87 -37.87
CA GLY A 753 -22.11 -63.36 -36.80
C GLY A 753 -21.43 -62.24 -36.03
N TYR A 754 -20.35 -62.55 -35.33
CA TYR A 754 -19.63 -61.55 -34.50
C TYR A 754 -18.27 -61.30 -35.12
N LEU A 755 -18.03 -60.01 -35.50
CA LEU A 755 -16.75 -59.56 -36.03
C LEU A 755 -15.82 -59.09 -34.90
N HIS A 756 -14.58 -59.58 -34.91
CA HIS A 756 -13.57 -59.27 -33.91
C HIS A 756 -12.32 -58.75 -34.57
N GLY A 757 -11.76 -57.65 -34.02
CA GLY A 757 -10.40 -57.26 -34.32
C GLY A 757 -9.43 -57.87 -33.31
N VAL A 758 -8.46 -58.61 -33.80
CA VAL A 758 -7.49 -59.32 -32.95
C VAL A 758 -6.08 -58.86 -33.28
N ARG A 759 -5.23 -58.84 -32.27
CA ARG A 759 -3.80 -58.49 -32.39
C ARG A 759 -2.96 -59.76 -32.15
N PHE A 760 -1.87 -59.89 -32.91
CA PHE A 760 -0.88 -60.94 -32.66
C PHE A 760 -0.19 -60.72 -31.31
N ARG A 761 0.05 -61.86 -30.58
CA ARG A 761 0.82 -61.89 -29.33
C ARG A 761 1.99 -62.83 -29.48
N HIS A 762 3.12 -62.47 -28.86
CA HIS A 762 4.35 -63.28 -28.86
C HIS A 762 4.85 -63.69 -30.26
N VAL A 763 4.63 -62.82 -31.26
CA VAL A 763 5.08 -63.01 -32.63
C VAL A 763 6.03 -61.85 -32.97
N THR A 764 7.22 -62.13 -33.53
CA THR A 764 8.17 -61.09 -33.96
C THR A 764 7.67 -60.36 -35.19
N THR A 765 8.25 -59.18 -35.46
CA THR A 765 7.93 -58.38 -36.65
C THR A 765 8.18 -59.17 -37.94
N GLU A 766 9.28 -59.95 -38.00
CA GLU A 766 9.61 -60.80 -39.18
C GLU A 766 8.57 -61.92 -39.34
N GLN A 767 8.19 -62.59 -38.27
CA GLN A 767 7.17 -63.64 -38.29
C GLN A 767 5.80 -63.07 -38.68
N THR A 768 5.44 -61.86 -38.20
CA THR A 768 4.19 -61.18 -38.57
C THR A 768 4.18 -60.88 -40.10
N MET A 769 5.29 -60.34 -40.62
CA MET A 769 5.43 -60.05 -42.03
C MET A 769 5.37 -61.32 -42.88
N PHE A 770 5.94 -62.44 -42.40
CA PHE A 770 5.82 -63.75 -43.05
C PHE A 770 4.36 -64.24 -43.10
N VAL A 771 3.58 -64.10 -42.00
CA VAL A 771 2.13 -64.41 -41.96
C VAL A 771 1.39 -63.60 -43.00
N VAL A 772 1.64 -62.28 -43.02
CA VAL A 772 1.01 -61.37 -44.00
C VAL A 772 1.35 -61.79 -45.43
N GLU A 773 2.63 -62.11 -45.72
CA GLU A 773 3.05 -62.55 -47.03
C GLU A 773 2.31 -63.86 -47.47
N GLN A 774 2.24 -64.78 -46.58
CA GLN A 774 1.54 -66.02 -46.89
C GLN A 774 0.02 -65.81 -47.09
N LEU A 775 -0.64 -64.97 -46.21
CA LEU A 775 -2.05 -64.61 -46.35
C LEU A 775 -2.34 -63.89 -47.68
N CYS A 776 -1.42 -63.01 -48.15
CA CYS A 776 -1.49 -62.37 -49.46
C CYS A 776 -1.45 -63.40 -50.60
N LYS A 777 -0.66 -64.46 -50.49
CA LYS A 777 -0.55 -65.51 -51.50
C LYS A 777 -1.74 -66.43 -51.64
N PHE A 778 -2.47 -66.69 -50.54
CA PHE A 778 -3.60 -67.64 -50.51
C PHE A 778 -4.93 -66.93 -50.45
N GLY A 779 -5.07 -65.68 -50.01
CA GLY A 779 -6.34 -65.02 -49.80
C GLY A 779 -6.68 -63.88 -50.76
N LEU A 780 -5.73 -63.40 -51.62
CA LEU A 780 -5.96 -62.28 -52.52
C LEU A 780 -6.00 -62.79 -53.98
N ALA A 781 -7.02 -62.41 -54.75
CA ALA A 781 -7.13 -62.66 -56.13
C ALA A 781 -6.30 -61.71 -56.97
N GLY A 782 -5.29 -62.22 -57.70
CA GLY A 782 -4.67 -61.56 -58.82
C GLY A 782 -3.69 -60.41 -58.53
N GLN A 783 -3.39 -60.06 -57.25
CA GLN A 783 -2.36 -59.13 -56.94
C GLN A 783 -1.03 -59.79 -56.56
N ALA A 784 -0.01 -59.58 -57.43
CA ALA A 784 1.34 -59.94 -57.02
C ALA A 784 1.78 -59.10 -55.77
N TRP A 785 2.15 -59.76 -54.69
CA TRP A 785 2.68 -59.17 -53.52
C TRP A 785 4.01 -58.49 -53.84
N GLN A 786 4.06 -57.14 -53.83
CA GLN A 786 5.33 -56.39 -53.88
C GLN A 786 5.76 -56.07 -52.46
N LYS A 787 6.99 -56.49 -52.10
CA LYS A 787 7.68 -56.13 -50.90
C LYS A 787 7.79 -54.60 -50.89
N SER A 788 7.04 -53.90 -50.03
CA SER A 788 7.29 -52.46 -49.85
C SER A 788 8.75 -52.26 -49.42
N GLY A 789 9.50 -51.44 -50.20
CA GLY A 789 10.88 -51.15 -49.96
C GLY A 789 11.22 -50.77 -48.53
N SER A 790 12.47 -50.96 -48.18
CA SER A 790 13.02 -50.51 -46.89
C SER A 790 12.83 -48.97 -46.73
N PRO A 791 12.84 -48.44 -45.53
CA PRO A 791 12.59 -47.01 -45.24
C PRO A 791 13.61 -46.02 -45.88
N ASP A 792 14.64 -46.52 -46.57
CA ASP A 792 15.73 -45.67 -47.11
C ASP A 792 15.51 -45.12 -48.53
N ASP A 793 14.40 -45.47 -49.23
CA ASP A 793 14.16 -45.02 -50.58
C ASP A 793 13.14 -43.86 -50.75
N GLN A 794 12.94 -43.02 -49.76
CA GLN A 794 12.19 -41.76 -49.85
C GLN A 794 13.04 -40.55 -49.41
N ALA A 795 14.20 -40.42 -49.99
CA ALA A 795 14.94 -39.18 -50.02
C ALA A 795 15.44 -38.90 -51.44
N SER A 796 14.57 -38.39 -52.27
CA SER A 796 14.84 -37.59 -53.46
C SER A 796 13.62 -36.77 -53.87
#